data_f96c68b58b687739658d9e22cb095715
#
_entry.id   f96c68b58b687739658d9e22cb095715
#
_cell.length_a   1.000
_cell.length_b   1.000
_cell.length_c   1.000
_cell.angle_alpha   90.00
_cell.angle_beta   90.00
_cell.angle_gamma   90.00
#
_symmetry.space_group_name_H-M   'P 1'
#
loop_
_entity.id
_entity.type
_entity.pdbx_description
1 polymer ?
#
loop_
_entity_poly.entity_id
_entity_poly.type
_entity_poly.pdbx_seq_one_letter_code
_entity_poly.pdbx_strand_id
1 'polypeptide(L)'
;MKKITKIIVLLLALVMLFGTVSAFAVTPYETYTYSIDGLPLQSPPAYDATQVLDSLAMGIGKISDTPNLVSATDITTDVDGDVYISDTGNNRVVVLDKYYNAKAIISSYELNGKTYTFNKPQGLFVTNPAISETGEGKQIYVCDTGNNQIVVFDADYKYVRTITRPENNILAEEAFKPCAIAVDIYGRIFITSTACFEGVIVLSSEGDFTGFIGAQKVSYSVFEMIWRKFQTKEQRENSKSKLAVPYNNIAVDDEGFVYVTTSSTDKDHMNQQFGAIKSKSASESPVKKLNSAGDEIMKRNGFFDPGGEVDVDSDEVSLIIDVAVGSEKSWTILDSRRNRLFTYDQNGNLLFAFGDRGDSLGNGENFIGMTYHKVDGVYYLVVLDNSTVGYKINVYTPTPYYDTIMNALHNQNQHNYSASITCWQDVLTLNNNFDLAYIGIGKALFQQGKYEDAQKMLANAYEVDQYSKAFTELRQQFIQKYLLLLVIGAAVLIFGIVKFLGYAKKKNKVTTLKVGRKTYWEELLYAFYLVFHPFDGFWDLKHEKRGSVRASLTFMALTVIAFFYQAIGQGYTFNPRGDYSTIFMQLAAVLVPLILWCVANWCLTTLFDGEGSFKDIVVATGYSCAPLPLFVIISTVLTNVMTAGEGQIVSLLVTIGYVWVGILLFFGMLVTHDYTINKNFVTTLGTIVAMAVIMFVTILFSSLVAKMVTFVIAVVTEIGNLV
;
A
#
# COMPACT_ATOMS: atom_id res chain seq x y z
N MET A 1 56.39 13.67 38.09
CA MET A 1 56.20 12.39 37.38
C MET A 1 54.90 11.69 37.74
N LYS A 2 54.51 11.36 38.96
CA LYS A 2 53.23 10.61 39.29
C LYS A 2 51.92 11.26 38.84
N LYS A 3 51.82 12.59 38.68
CA LYS A 3 50.62 13.26 38.18
C LYS A 3 50.49 13.18 36.64
N ILE A 4 51.60 13.25 35.93
CA ILE A 4 51.65 13.15 34.47
C ILE A 4 51.32 11.72 34.03
N THR A 5 51.82 10.71 34.75
CA THR A 5 51.49 9.30 34.49
C THR A 5 49.98 9.00 34.67
N LYS A 6 49.32 9.60 35.69
CA LYS A 6 47.87 9.46 35.89
C LYS A 6 47.05 10.12 34.79
N ILE A 7 47.48 11.27 34.26
CA ILE A 7 46.82 11.95 33.15
C ILE A 7 46.98 11.16 31.86
N ILE A 8 48.15 10.58 31.61
CA ILE A 8 48.40 9.74 30.43
C ILE A 8 47.58 8.44 30.51
N VAL A 9 47.47 7.80 31.68
CA VAL A 9 46.61 6.59 31.86
C VAL A 9 45.15 6.93 31.75
N LEU A 10 44.70 8.10 32.22
CA LEU A 10 43.32 8.55 32.06
C LEU A 10 42.98 8.87 30.58
N LEU A 11 43.91 9.50 29.85
CA LEU A 11 43.79 9.76 28.41
C LEU A 11 43.79 8.46 27.60
N LEU A 12 44.64 7.49 27.93
CA LEU A 12 44.65 6.17 27.31
C LEU A 12 43.36 5.39 27.62
N ALA A 13 42.86 5.45 28.86
CA ALA A 13 41.55 4.84 29.21
C ALA A 13 40.40 5.53 28.51
N LEU A 14 40.43 6.85 28.33
CA LEU A 14 39.45 7.59 27.52
C LEU A 14 39.52 7.19 26.05
N VAL A 15 40.72 7.09 25.47
CA VAL A 15 40.91 6.63 24.09
C VAL A 15 40.46 5.18 23.90
N MET A 16 40.67 4.30 24.90
CA MET A 16 40.11 2.94 24.86
C MET A 16 38.59 2.89 25.05
N LEU A 17 38.00 3.80 25.82
CA LEU A 17 36.53 3.90 25.95
C LEU A 17 35.85 4.44 24.69
N PHE A 18 36.51 5.34 23.98
CA PHE A 18 36.00 5.85 22.67
C PHE A 18 36.49 5.02 21.48
N GLY A 19 37.46 4.11 21.68
CA GLY A 19 38.01 3.25 20.62
C GLY A 19 37.19 2.02 20.27
N THR A 20 36.05 1.77 20.93
CA THR A 20 35.11 0.67 20.60
C THR A 20 33.79 1.20 20.05
N VAL A 21 33.74 2.38 19.48
CA VAL A 21 32.73 2.65 18.48
C VAL A 21 33.13 1.80 17.29
N SER A 22 32.52 0.62 17.17
CA SER A 22 32.49 -0.07 15.89
C SER A 22 32.01 0.96 14.89
N ALA A 23 32.92 1.46 14.06
CA ALA A 23 32.54 2.20 12.89
C ALA A 23 31.76 1.18 12.05
N PHE A 24 30.45 1.13 12.20
CA PHE A 24 29.62 0.60 11.16
C PHE A 24 30.00 1.41 9.92
N ALA A 25 30.60 0.74 8.95
CA ALA A 25 30.85 1.36 7.67
C ALA A 25 29.50 1.88 7.19
N VAL A 26 29.32 3.19 7.26
CA VAL A 26 28.09 3.81 6.76
C VAL A 26 28.17 3.65 5.26
N THR A 27 27.28 2.88 4.67
CA THR A 27 27.15 2.79 3.23
C THR A 27 26.90 4.18 2.68
N PRO A 28 27.53 4.56 1.55
CA PRO A 28 27.35 5.90 0.97
C PRO A 28 25.96 6.08 0.29
N TYR A 29 25.08 5.11 0.38
CA TYR A 29 23.73 5.11 -0.15
C TYR A 29 22.71 4.85 0.96
N GLU A 30 21.49 5.32 0.76
CA GLU A 30 20.39 5.08 1.67
C GLU A 30 19.95 3.62 1.65
N THR A 31 19.66 3.08 2.83
CA THR A 31 19.09 1.75 3.02
C THR A 31 17.88 1.86 3.93
N TYR A 32 16.73 1.39 3.46
CA TYR A 32 15.48 1.53 4.19
C TYR A 32 14.45 0.44 3.84
N THR A 33 13.44 0.36 4.68
CA THR A 33 12.16 -0.33 4.42
C THR A 33 11.03 0.64 4.70
N TYR A 34 9.77 0.25 4.39
CA TYR A 34 8.61 1.07 4.75
C TYR A 34 7.98 0.56 6.03
N SER A 35 7.57 1.50 6.89
CA SER A 35 6.62 1.22 7.96
C SER A 35 5.24 0.93 7.40
N ILE A 36 4.34 0.45 8.25
CA ILE A 36 2.92 0.29 7.89
C ILE A 36 2.24 1.61 7.47
N ASP A 37 2.83 2.75 7.83
CA ASP A 37 2.35 4.10 7.46
C ASP A 37 2.95 4.62 6.15
N GLY A 38 3.82 3.83 5.51
CA GLY A 38 4.52 4.21 4.30
C GLY A 38 5.67 5.20 4.53
N LEU A 39 6.10 5.37 5.78
CA LEU A 39 7.28 6.17 6.08
C LEU A 39 8.54 5.34 5.85
N PRO A 40 9.58 5.87 5.19
CA PRO A 40 10.84 5.18 5.06
C PRO A 40 11.49 5.06 6.44
N LEU A 41 11.81 3.83 6.84
CA LEU A 41 12.52 3.50 8.06
C LEU A 41 13.92 3.04 7.70
N GLN A 42 14.93 3.72 8.21
CA GLN A 42 16.32 3.32 8.00
C GLN A 42 16.53 1.88 8.47
N SER A 43 17.19 1.08 7.64
CA SER A 43 17.53 -0.32 7.91
C SER A 43 19.03 -0.55 7.82
N PRO A 44 19.56 -1.61 8.45
CA PRO A 44 20.91 -2.07 8.14
C PRO A 44 21.05 -2.39 6.65
N PRO A 45 22.23 -2.22 6.05
CA PRO A 45 22.44 -2.56 4.66
C PRO A 45 22.25 -4.07 4.43
N ALA A 46 21.39 -4.44 3.49
CA ALA A 46 21.23 -5.82 3.04
C ALA A 46 22.36 -6.22 2.08
N TYR A 47 22.91 -5.27 1.37
CA TYR A 47 24.02 -5.44 0.46
C TYR A 47 25.08 -4.38 0.69
N ASP A 48 26.36 -4.78 0.54
CA ASP A 48 27.50 -3.88 0.52
C ASP A 48 28.10 -3.87 -0.89
N ALA A 49 28.32 -2.69 -1.47
CA ALA A 49 29.04 -2.56 -2.73
C ALA A 49 30.53 -2.87 -2.49
N THR A 50 31.00 -3.93 -3.12
CA THR A 50 32.38 -4.41 -2.91
C THR A 50 33.30 -4.18 -4.10
N GLN A 51 32.76 -4.12 -5.32
CA GLN A 51 33.54 -3.93 -6.53
C GLN A 51 32.79 -3.05 -7.52
N VAL A 52 33.58 -2.24 -8.22
CA VAL A 52 33.15 -1.51 -9.43
C VAL A 52 34.13 -1.83 -10.53
N LEU A 53 33.65 -2.42 -11.61
CA LEU A 53 34.49 -2.93 -12.69
C LEU A 53 34.12 -2.23 -13.99
N ASP A 54 35.04 -1.46 -14.52
CA ASP A 54 34.94 -0.88 -15.86
C ASP A 54 35.45 -1.87 -16.94
N SER A 55 35.38 -1.50 -18.20
CA SER A 55 35.79 -2.32 -19.32
C SER A 55 37.27 -2.73 -19.23
N LEU A 56 38.13 -1.88 -18.64
CA LEU A 56 39.54 -2.17 -18.44
C LEU A 56 39.74 -3.24 -17.35
N ALA A 57 39.08 -3.08 -16.22
CA ALA A 57 39.14 -4.03 -15.11
C ALA A 57 38.59 -5.41 -15.53
N MET A 58 37.51 -5.44 -16.32
CA MET A 58 36.97 -6.67 -16.93
C MET A 58 37.91 -7.30 -17.94
N GLY A 59 38.91 -6.58 -18.44
CA GLY A 59 39.91 -7.10 -19.39
C GLY A 59 39.40 -7.32 -20.80
N ILE A 60 38.34 -6.62 -21.22
CA ILE A 60 37.72 -6.78 -22.56
C ILE A 60 38.75 -6.52 -23.67
N GLY A 61 39.64 -5.55 -23.48
CA GLY A 61 40.72 -5.24 -24.42
C GLY A 61 41.77 -6.35 -24.63
N LYS A 62 41.76 -7.42 -23.82
CA LYS A 62 42.62 -8.58 -24.01
C LYS A 62 42.12 -9.53 -25.09
N ILE A 63 40.81 -9.48 -25.38
CA ILE A 63 40.13 -10.39 -26.30
C ILE A 63 39.42 -9.67 -27.46
N SER A 64 39.49 -8.33 -27.50
CA SER A 64 38.86 -7.51 -28.53
C SER A 64 39.59 -6.23 -28.81
N ASP A 65 39.62 -5.80 -30.08
CA ASP A 65 40.17 -4.52 -30.53
C ASP A 65 39.31 -3.32 -30.09
N THR A 66 38.05 -3.56 -29.73
CA THR A 66 37.14 -2.55 -29.15
C THR A 66 36.99 -2.81 -27.65
N PRO A 67 37.85 -2.20 -26.78
CA PRO A 67 37.92 -2.56 -25.37
C PRO A 67 36.75 -2.06 -24.53
N ASN A 68 36.05 -1.04 -24.98
CA ASN A 68 34.97 -0.39 -24.18
C ASN A 68 33.60 -0.93 -24.57
N LEU A 69 32.73 -1.03 -23.59
CA LEU A 69 31.28 -1.22 -23.78
C LEU A 69 30.67 0.08 -24.34
N VAL A 70 29.72 -0.07 -25.27
CA VAL A 70 29.02 1.05 -25.91
C VAL A 70 27.52 0.75 -25.95
N SER A 71 26.72 1.64 -25.39
CA SER A 71 25.26 1.49 -25.34
C SER A 71 24.81 0.10 -24.84
N ALA A 72 25.50 -0.43 -23.83
CA ALA A 72 25.09 -1.68 -23.21
C ALA A 72 23.66 -1.58 -22.67
N THR A 73 22.84 -2.64 -22.84
CA THR A 73 21.40 -2.58 -22.54
C THR A 73 20.91 -3.64 -21.57
N ASP A 74 21.59 -4.77 -21.46
CA ASP A 74 21.15 -5.87 -20.62
C ASP A 74 22.32 -6.66 -20.05
N ILE A 75 22.09 -7.31 -18.91
CA ILE A 75 23.04 -8.16 -18.21
C ILE A 75 22.32 -9.38 -17.61
N THR A 76 22.85 -10.58 -17.85
CA THR A 76 22.33 -11.82 -17.29
C THR A 76 23.45 -12.76 -16.86
N THR A 77 23.13 -13.79 -16.10
CA THR A 77 24.08 -14.79 -15.63
C THR A 77 23.58 -16.20 -15.90
N ASP A 78 24.49 -17.13 -15.94
CA ASP A 78 24.15 -18.55 -15.99
C ASP A 78 24.45 -19.30 -14.67
N VAL A 79 24.15 -20.58 -14.65
CA VAL A 79 24.35 -21.45 -13.48
C VAL A 79 25.82 -21.72 -13.14
N ASP A 80 26.71 -21.57 -14.12
CA ASP A 80 28.16 -21.73 -13.96
C ASP A 80 28.80 -20.46 -13.38
N GLY A 81 28.05 -19.38 -13.33
CA GLY A 81 28.46 -18.06 -12.85
C GLY A 81 29.07 -17.19 -13.96
N ASP A 82 28.98 -17.58 -15.25
CA ASP A 82 29.36 -16.68 -16.33
C ASP A 82 28.36 -15.53 -16.47
N VAL A 83 28.87 -14.32 -16.75
CA VAL A 83 28.07 -13.08 -16.88
C VAL A 83 28.04 -12.67 -18.33
N TYR A 84 26.87 -12.39 -18.88
CA TYR A 84 26.63 -11.99 -20.26
C TYR A 84 26.14 -10.56 -20.31
N ILE A 85 26.76 -9.72 -21.16
CA ILE A 85 26.41 -8.30 -21.31
C ILE A 85 26.10 -8.04 -22.79
N SER A 86 24.91 -7.50 -23.07
CA SER A 86 24.56 -6.97 -24.38
C SER A 86 25.29 -5.66 -24.66
N ASP A 87 26.34 -5.69 -25.43
CA ASP A 87 27.10 -4.52 -25.89
C ASP A 87 26.53 -4.03 -27.21
N THR A 88 25.31 -3.43 -27.10
CA THR A 88 24.41 -3.10 -28.21
C THR A 88 25.05 -2.18 -29.24
N GLY A 89 25.83 -1.20 -28.80
CA GLY A 89 26.48 -0.24 -29.69
C GLY A 89 27.62 -0.83 -30.49
N ASN A 90 28.26 -1.90 -29.98
CA ASN A 90 29.29 -2.66 -30.69
C ASN A 90 28.74 -3.90 -31.42
N ASN A 91 27.41 -4.10 -31.41
CA ASN A 91 26.75 -5.24 -32.05
C ASN A 91 27.29 -6.61 -31.60
N ARG A 92 27.49 -6.80 -30.30
CA ARG A 92 28.06 -8.03 -29.73
C ARG A 92 27.49 -8.34 -28.36
N VAL A 93 27.74 -9.57 -27.92
CA VAL A 93 27.58 -9.99 -26.51
C VAL A 93 28.95 -10.25 -25.92
N VAL A 94 29.25 -9.64 -24.75
CA VAL A 94 30.48 -9.88 -23.99
C VAL A 94 30.17 -10.90 -22.92
N VAL A 95 30.99 -11.94 -22.83
CA VAL A 95 30.90 -12.98 -21.82
C VAL A 95 32.06 -12.83 -20.83
N LEU A 96 31.76 -12.73 -19.55
CA LEU A 96 32.74 -12.70 -18.47
C LEU A 96 32.68 -14.03 -17.70
N ASP A 97 33.79 -14.44 -17.11
CA ASP A 97 33.82 -15.58 -16.20
C ASP A 97 33.19 -15.21 -14.83
N LYS A 98 33.03 -16.18 -13.93
CA LYS A 98 32.48 -15.99 -12.58
C LYS A 98 33.24 -14.99 -11.69
N TYR A 99 34.43 -14.57 -12.13
CA TYR A 99 35.25 -13.53 -11.45
C TYR A 99 35.25 -12.22 -12.23
N TYR A 100 34.34 -12.07 -13.19
CA TYR A 100 34.17 -10.89 -14.04
C TYR A 100 35.34 -10.62 -15.03
N ASN A 101 36.17 -11.60 -15.36
CA ASN A 101 37.16 -11.43 -16.41
C ASN A 101 36.58 -11.79 -17.77
N ALA A 102 36.94 -11.04 -18.78
CA ALA A 102 36.48 -11.28 -20.15
C ALA A 102 36.91 -12.67 -20.63
N LYS A 103 35.92 -13.49 -21.01
CA LYS A 103 36.04 -14.89 -21.41
C LYS A 103 35.84 -15.10 -22.90
N ALA A 104 34.80 -14.52 -23.47
CA ALA A 104 34.45 -14.65 -24.87
C ALA A 104 33.68 -13.42 -25.39
N ILE A 105 33.65 -13.29 -26.71
CA ILE A 105 32.84 -12.32 -27.45
C ILE A 105 32.04 -13.02 -28.50
N ILE A 106 30.71 -12.83 -28.51
CA ILE A 106 29.83 -13.33 -29.56
C ILE A 106 29.41 -12.11 -30.39
N SER A 107 29.93 -11.98 -31.62
CA SER A 107 29.63 -10.85 -32.50
C SER A 107 29.04 -11.28 -33.85
N SER A 108 29.18 -12.58 -34.18
CA SER A 108 28.72 -13.14 -35.44
C SER A 108 28.43 -14.64 -35.32
N TYR A 109 27.70 -15.17 -36.26
CA TYR A 109 27.42 -16.59 -36.36
C TYR A 109 27.43 -17.05 -37.82
N GLU A 110 27.71 -18.34 -38.07
CA GLU A 110 27.71 -18.91 -39.37
C GLU A 110 26.44 -19.72 -39.65
N LEU A 111 25.80 -19.46 -40.77
CA LEU A 111 24.65 -20.20 -41.27
C LEU A 111 24.81 -20.49 -42.76
N ASN A 112 24.80 -21.76 -43.16
CA ASN A 112 24.95 -22.21 -44.54
C ASN A 112 26.21 -21.65 -45.24
N GLY A 113 27.33 -21.53 -44.50
CA GLY A 113 28.60 -21.03 -45.04
C GLY A 113 28.65 -19.50 -45.22
N LYS A 114 27.68 -18.78 -44.71
CA LYS A 114 27.64 -17.31 -44.68
C LYS A 114 27.70 -16.80 -43.27
N THR A 115 28.53 -15.80 -43.03
CA THR A 115 28.65 -15.13 -41.73
C THR A 115 27.60 -14.02 -41.61
N TYR A 116 26.86 -14.03 -40.49
CA TYR A 116 25.90 -13.02 -40.11
C TYR A 116 26.37 -12.31 -38.83
N THR A 117 26.06 -11.04 -38.73
CA THR A 117 26.39 -10.20 -37.56
C THR A 117 25.13 -9.69 -36.90
N PHE A 118 25.18 -9.42 -35.59
CA PHE A 118 24.10 -8.77 -34.89
C PHE A 118 23.87 -7.34 -35.36
N ASN A 119 22.66 -6.86 -35.14
CA ASN A 119 22.27 -5.47 -35.31
C ASN A 119 21.50 -4.99 -34.02
N LYS A 120 22.21 -4.26 -33.20
CA LYS A 120 21.70 -3.75 -31.93
C LYS A 120 21.08 -4.85 -31.04
N PRO A 121 21.85 -5.87 -30.63
CA PRO A 121 21.37 -6.88 -29.69
C PRO A 121 20.99 -6.22 -28.36
N GLN A 122 19.85 -6.61 -27.78
CA GLN A 122 19.36 -6.06 -26.51
C GLN A 122 19.21 -7.14 -25.44
N GLY A 123 18.05 -7.75 -25.30
CA GLY A 123 17.75 -8.70 -24.24
C GLY A 123 18.52 -10.02 -24.35
N LEU A 124 18.90 -10.55 -23.22
CA LEU A 124 19.65 -11.81 -23.07
C LEU A 124 18.93 -12.74 -22.10
N PHE A 125 19.01 -14.03 -22.39
CA PHE A 125 18.59 -15.06 -21.43
C PHE A 125 19.46 -16.31 -21.61
N VAL A 126 19.81 -16.95 -20.48
CA VAL A 126 20.54 -18.23 -20.51
C VAL A 126 19.75 -19.26 -19.72
N THR A 127 19.48 -20.41 -20.38
CA THR A 127 18.73 -21.48 -19.76
C THR A 127 19.55 -22.20 -18.69
N ASN A 128 18.85 -22.66 -17.64
CA ASN A 128 19.44 -23.52 -16.62
C ASN A 128 19.13 -25.01 -16.93
N PRO A 129 20.06 -25.78 -17.45
CA PRO A 129 19.80 -27.17 -17.80
C PRO A 129 19.51 -28.07 -16.59
N ALA A 130 19.87 -27.65 -15.38
CA ALA A 130 19.64 -28.45 -14.17
C ALA A 130 18.14 -28.51 -13.75
N ILE A 131 17.34 -27.50 -14.15
CA ILE A 131 15.91 -27.43 -13.86
C ILE A 131 15.05 -27.52 -15.12
N SER A 132 15.65 -27.49 -16.31
CA SER A 132 14.92 -27.56 -17.59
C SER A 132 14.36 -28.96 -17.82
N GLU A 133 13.08 -29.04 -18.14
CA GLU A 133 12.39 -30.28 -18.50
C GLU A 133 12.49 -30.62 -20.00
N THR A 134 13.10 -29.73 -20.81
CA THR A 134 13.26 -29.95 -22.24
C THR A 134 14.31 -30.99 -22.59
N GLY A 135 15.22 -31.30 -21.65
CA GLY A 135 16.35 -32.18 -21.85
C GLY A 135 17.46 -31.58 -22.71
N GLU A 136 17.35 -30.33 -23.10
CA GLU A 136 18.36 -29.59 -23.85
C GLU A 136 19.46 -29.08 -22.90
N GLY A 137 20.69 -28.94 -23.43
CA GLY A 137 21.80 -28.34 -22.73
C GLY A 137 21.58 -26.83 -22.50
N LYS A 138 22.61 -26.17 -21.96
CA LYS A 138 22.61 -24.72 -21.81
C LYS A 138 22.43 -24.02 -23.16
N GLN A 139 21.45 -23.16 -23.28
CA GLN A 139 21.17 -22.33 -24.45
C GLN A 139 21.22 -20.85 -24.08
N ILE A 140 21.82 -20.06 -25.00
CA ILE A 140 21.97 -18.62 -24.87
C ILE A 140 21.08 -17.97 -25.92
N TYR A 141 20.07 -17.24 -25.48
CA TYR A 141 19.14 -16.50 -26.32
C TYR A 141 19.55 -15.03 -26.38
N VAL A 142 19.69 -14.51 -27.61
CA VAL A 142 20.06 -13.12 -27.88
C VAL A 142 18.97 -12.46 -28.69
N CYS A 143 18.33 -11.44 -28.18
CA CYS A 143 17.38 -10.59 -28.91
C CYS A 143 18.17 -9.69 -29.87
N ASP A 144 18.28 -10.08 -31.15
CA ASP A 144 18.89 -9.29 -32.22
C ASP A 144 17.85 -8.29 -32.76
N THR A 145 17.57 -7.28 -31.93
CA THR A 145 16.41 -6.36 -32.02
C THR A 145 16.40 -5.60 -33.35
N GLY A 146 17.56 -5.17 -33.85
CA GLY A 146 17.64 -4.42 -35.09
C GLY A 146 17.39 -5.29 -36.35
N ASN A 147 17.51 -6.62 -36.24
CA ASN A 147 17.16 -7.59 -37.27
C ASN A 147 15.77 -8.24 -37.02
N ASN A 148 15.02 -7.83 -35.99
CA ASN A 148 13.72 -8.38 -35.61
C ASN A 148 13.74 -9.92 -35.46
N GLN A 149 14.74 -10.46 -34.78
CA GLN A 149 14.94 -11.90 -34.60
C GLN A 149 15.56 -12.22 -33.25
N ILE A 150 15.51 -13.48 -32.86
CA ILE A 150 16.24 -14.01 -31.71
C ILE A 150 17.22 -15.06 -32.22
N VAL A 151 18.47 -14.98 -31.81
CA VAL A 151 19.50 -15.96 -32.17
C VAL A 151 19.85 -16.79 -30.97
N VAL A 152 19.90 -18.11 -31.14
CA VAL A 152 20.15 -19.07 -30.05
C VAL A 152 21.51 -19.74 -30.29
N PHE A 153 22.31 -19.79 -29.21
CA PHE A 153 23.62 -20.42 -29.17
C PHE A 153 23.65 -21.54 -28.13
N ASP A 154 24.55 -22.49 -28.30
CA ASP A 154 24.85 -23.53 -27.32
C ASP A 154 25.87 -23.05 -26.26
N ALA A 155 26.24 -23.95 -25.35
CA ALA A 155 27.22 -23.69 -24.29
C ALA A 155 28.64 -23.34 -24.83
N ASP A 156 28.98 -23.74 -26.03
CA ASP A 156 30.25 -23.45 -26.72
C ASP A 156 30.19 -22.21 -27.60
N TYR A 157 29.12 -21.41 -27.48
CA TYR A 157 28.84 -20.21 -28.28
C TYR A 157 28.64 -20.48 -29.77
N LYS A 158 28.28 -21.73 -30.14
CA LYS A 158 27.98 -22.09 -31.53
C LYS A 158 26.52 -21.83 -31.83
N TYR A 159 26.25 -21.38 -33.05
CA TYR A 159 24.90 -21.15 -33.54
C TYR A 159 24.04 -22.43 -33.49
N VAL A 160 22.86 -22.35 -32.94
CA VAL A 160 21.87 -23.43 -32.93
C VAL A 160 20.74 -23.13 -33.89
N ARG A 161 20.03 -22.01 -33.70
CA ARG A 161 18.90 -21.62 -34.55
C ARG A 161 18.62 -20.12 -34.46
N THR A 162 17.81 -19.64 -35.42
CA THR A 162 17.24 -18.29 -35.36
C THR A 162 15.74 -18.40 -35.31
N ILE A 163 15.12 -17.63 -34.38
CA ILE A 163 13.68 -17.49 -34.24
C ILE A 163 13.31 -16.15 -34.86
N THR A 164 12.62 -16.18 -35.98
CA THR A 164 12.08 -15.02 -36.67
C THR A 164 10.60 -14.87 -36.28
N ARG A 165 9.96 -13.79 -36.71
CA ARG A 165 8.52 -13.61 -36.51
C ARG A 165 7.76 -14.84 -37.03
N PRO A 166 6.96 -15.52 -36.21
CA PRO A 166 6.14 -16.64 -36.65
C PRO A 166 5.09 -16.20 -37.67
N GLU A 167 4.90 -17.01 -38.71
CA GLU A 167 3.86 -16.77 -39.72
C GLU A 167 2.45 -17.00 -39.10
N ASN A 168 1.79 -15.94 -38.74
CA ASN A 168 0.40 -16.00 -38.32
C ASN A 168 -0.31 -14.65 -38.60
N ASN A 169 -1.65 -14.66 -38.57
CA ASN A 169 -2.45 -13.49 -38.87
C ASN A 169 -2.75 -12.60 -37.62
N ILE A 170 -2.28 -13.01 -36.45
CA ILE A 170 -2.60 -12.35 -35.17
C ILE A 170 -1.46 -11.41 -34.75
N LEU A 171 -0.19 -11.89 -34.88
CA LEU A 171 0.97 -11.09 -34.55
C LEU A 171 1.34 -10.19 -35.74
N ALA A 172 1.10 -8.90 -35.60
CA ALA A 172 1.46 -7.93 -36.64
C ALA A 172 2.98 -7.94 -36.90
N GLU A 173 3.39 -7.69 -38.15
CA GLU A 173 4.80 -7.70 -38.53
C GLU A 173 5.60 -6.66 -37.74
N GLU A 174 5.02 -5.50 -37.53
CA GLU A 174 5.61 -4.38 -36.80
C GLU A 174 5.68 -4.62 -35.28
N ALA A 175 4.90 -5.57 -34.75
CA ALA A 175 4.87 -5.89 -33.33
C ALA A 175 6.02 -6.79 -32.87
N PHE A 176 6.74 -7.47 -33.77
CA PHE A 176 7.84 -8.37 -33.43
C PHE A 176 9.19 -7.63 -33.44
N LYS A 177 9.47 -6.90 -32.37
CA LYS A 177 10.75 -6.25 -32.09
C LYS A 177 11.23 -6.67 -30.69
N PRO A 178 11.84 -7.88 -30.59
CA PRO A 178 12.21 -8.44 -29.28
C PRO A 178 13.22 -7.53 -28.58
N CYS A 179 12.90 -7.07 -27.37
CA CYS A 179 13.77 -6.22 -26.55
C CYS A 179 14.20 -6.90 -25.26
N ALA A 180 13.38 -7.76 -24.67
CA ALA A 180 13.78 -8.63 -23.57
C ALA A 180 13.11 -10.02 -23.75
N ILE A 181 13.70 -11.04 -23.14
CA ILE A 181 13.35 -12.44 -23.32
C ILE A 181 13.53 -13.22 -22.03
N ALA A 182 12.63 -14.16 -21.76
CA ALA A 182 12.79 -15.18 -20.74
C ALA A 182 12.30 -16.53 -21.28
N VAL A 183 12.88 -17.61 -20.77
CA VAL A 183 12.49 -18.98 -21.15
C VAL A 183 12.22 -19.75 -19.87
N ASP A 184 11.07 -20.41 -19.76
CA ASP A 184 10.75 -21.21 -18.59
C ASP A 184 11.33 -22.63 -18.64
N ILE A 185 11.11 -23.37 -17.57
CA ILE A 185 11.61 -24.75 -17.44
C ILE A 185 11.06 -25.71 -18.50
N TYR A 186 9.91 -25.38 -19.12
CA TYR A 186 9.28 -26.16 -20.19
C TYR A 186 9.72 -25.73 -21.59
N GLY A 187 10.62 -24.76 -21.69
CA GLY A 187 11.12 -24.22 -22.96
C GLY A 187 10.18 -23.23 -23.63
N ARG A 188 9.10 -22.78 -22.98
CA ARG A 188 8.25 -21.72 -23.54
C ARG A 188 9.02 -20.39 -23.50
N ILE A 189 8.95 -19.68 -24.62
CA ILE A 189 9.71 -18.43 -24.83
C ILE A 189 8.76 -17.25 -24.65
N PHE A 190 9.09 -16.37 -23.73
CA PHE A 190 8.35 -15.15 -23.43
C PHE A 190 9.15 -13.95 -23.90
N ILE A 191 8.54 -13.08 -24.70
CA ILE A 191 9.22 -11.97 -25.36
C ILE A 191 8.45 -10.68 -25.07
N THR A 192 9.16 -9.66 -24.63
CA THR A 192 8.64 -8.29 -24.65
C THR A 192 9.11 -7.60 -25.93
N SER A 193 8.25 -6.74 -26.45
CA SER A 193 8.52 -5.98 -27.65
C SER A 193 8.09 -4.54 -27.48
N THR A 194 8.94 -3.61 -27.88
CA THR A 194 8.65 -2.17 -27.80
C THR A 194 7.48 -1.74 -28.68
N ALA A 195 7.04 -2.58 -29.59
CA ALA A 195 5.96 -2.31 -30.54
C ALA A 195 4.72 -3.21 -30.32
N CYS A 196 4.73 -4.08 -29.29
CA CYS A 196 3.61 -4.96 -28.96
C CYS A 196 2.81 -4.39 -27.78
N PHE A 197 1.57 -4.04 -28.03
CA PHE A 197 0.65 -3.50 -27.02
C PHE A 197 -0.33 -4.56 -26.50
N GLU A 198 -0.37 -5.74 -27.14
CA GLU A 198 -1.24 -6.85 -26.77
C GLU A 198 -0.79 -7.60 -25.53
N GLY A 199 0.46 -7.39 -25.11
CA GLY A 199 1.08 -8.04 -23.97
C GLY A 199 2.41 -8.68 -24.26
N VAL A 200 2.77 -9.71 -23.51
CA VAL A 200 3.98 -10.54 -23.73
C VAL A 200 3.67 -11.54 -24.83
N ILE A 201 4.53 -11.62 -25.83
CA ILE A 201 4.46 -12.61 -26.90
C ILE A 201 4.94 -13.95 -26.36
N VAL A 202 4.17 -15.01 -26.51
CA VAL A 202 4.52 -16.36 -26.06
C VAL A 202 4.70 -17.28 -27.26
N LEU A 203 5.87 -17.92 -27.31
CA LEU A 203 6.19 -18.93 -28.31
C LEU A 203 6.40 -20.29 -27.65
N SER A 204 6.19 -21.35 -28.39
CA SER A 204 6.61 -22.72 -28.02
C SER A 204 8.13 -22.85 -27.95
N SER A 205 8.63 -23.97 -27.43
CA SER A 205 10.05 -24.31 -27.45
C SER A 205 10.64 -24.32 -28.86
N GLU A 206 9.81 -24.57 -29.86
CA GLU A 206 10.24 -24.60 -31.29
C GLU A 206 10.23 -23.22 -31.92
N GLY A 207 9.57 -22.22 -31.28
CA GLY A 207 9.46 -20.84 -31.78
C GLY A 207 8.10 -20.52 -32.42
N ASP A 208 7.13 -21.43 -32.33
CA ASP A 208 5.79 -21.23 -32.89
C ASP A 208 4.97 -20.32 -31.96
N PHE A 209 4.17 -19.41 -32.54
CA PHE A 209 3.33 -18.50 -31.79
C PHE A 209 2.20 -19.25 -31.08
N THR A 210 2.12 -19.11 -29.76
CA THR A 210 1.06 -19.70 -28.92
C THR A 210 0.03 -18.68 -28.47
N GLY A 211 0.40 -17.41 -28.29
CA GLY A 211 -0.52 -16.36 -27.88
C GLY A 211 0.13 -15.16 -27.23
N PHE A 212 -0.69 -14.34 -26.59
CA PHE A 212 -0.26 -13.23 -25.74
C PHE A 212 -0.71 -13.49 -24.31
N ILE A 213 0.11 -13.09 -23.33
CA ILE A 213 -0.26 -13.09 -21.91
C ILE A 213 -0.11 -11.70 -21.33
N GLY A 214 -0.85 -11.43 -20.26
CA GLY A 214 -0.75 -10.18 -19.50
C GLY A 214 -1.20 -8.95 -20.28
N ALA A 215 -2.18 -9.07 -21.19
CA ALA A 215 -2.72 -7.94 -21.94
C ALA A 215 -3.09 -6.77 -21.01
N GLN A 216 -2.56 -5.58 -21.31
CA GLN A 216 -2.81 -4.39 -20.52
C GLN A 216 -4.22 -3.85 -20.81
N LYS A 217 -5.06 -3.78 -19.78
CA LYS A 217 -6.40 -3.20 -19.88
C LYS A 217 -6.30 -1.70 -19.62
N VAL A 218 -6.61 -0.90 -20.64
CA VAL A 218 -6.78 0.54 -20.44
C VAL A 218 -8.09 0.78 -19.69
N SER A 219 -8.01 1.28 -18.47
CA SER A 219 -9.20 1.62 -17.68
C SER A 219 -9.64 3.05 -17.97
N TYR A 220 -10.92 3.24 -18.26
CA TYR A 220 -11.53 4.55 -18.32
C TYR A 220 -12.31 4.80 -17.03
N SER A 221 -12.18 6.01 -16.46
CA SER A 221 -13.03 6.38 -15.32
C SER A 221 -14.50 6.37 -15.72
N VAL A 222 -15.40 6.15 -14.76
CA VAL A 222 -16.86 6.17 -15.00
C VAL A 222 -17.28 7.51 -15.63
N PHE A 223 -16.65 8.61 -15.22
CA PHE A 223 -16.90 9.93 -15.78
C PHE A 223 -16.42 10.03 -17.24
N GLU A 224 -15.26 9.51 -17.58
CA GLU A 224 -14.76 9.44 -18.97
C GLU A 224 -15.67 8.58 -19.85
N MET A 225 -16.18 7.43 -19.34
CA MET A 225 -17.13 6.60 -20.09
C MET A 225 -18.44 7.34 -20.36
N ILE A 226 -18.95 8.10 -19.37
CA ILE A 226 -20.15 8.92 -19.54
C ILE A 226 -19.86 10.06 -20.52
N TRP A 227 -18.73 10.76 -20.36
CA TRP A 227 -18.35 11.89 -21.22
C TRP A 227 -18.16 11.46 -22.67
N ARG A 228 -17.52 10.29 -22.93
CA ARG A 228 -17.39 9.72 -24.27
C ARG A 228 -18.74 9.46 -24.98
N LYS A 229 -19.81 9.20 -24.23
CA LYS A 229 -21.17 9.05 -24.83
C LYS A 229 -21.71 10.38 -25.37
N PHE A 230 -21.26 11.50 -24.84
CA PHE A 230 -21.67 12.85 -25.27
C PHE A 230 -20.74 13.46 -26.33
N GLN A 231 -19.58 12.86 -26.60
CA GLN A 231 -18.65 13.32 -27.63
C GLN A 231 -19.10 12.96 -29.03
N THR A 232 -18.88 13.86 -30.01
CA THR A 232 -19.05 13.59 -31.45
C THR A 232 -18.02 12.60 -31.97
N LYS A 233 -18.23 12.00 -33.16
CA LYS A 233 -17.26 11.10 -33.77
C LYS A 233 -15.88 11.74 -33.95
N GLU A 234 -15.84 12.98 -34.45
CA GLU A 234 -14.60 13.75 -34.64
C GLU A 234 -13.89 14.05 -33.31
N GLN A 235 -14.65 14.33 -32.24
CA GLN A 235 -14.07 14.50 -30.91
C GLN A 235 -13.53 13.21 -30.32
N ARG A 236 -14.14 12.05 -30.64
CA ARG A 236 -13.63 10.74 -30.22
C ARG A 236 -12.36 10.34 -30.98
N GLU A 237 -12.30 10.65 -32.28
CA GLU A 237 -11.13 10.38 -33.12
C GLU A 237 -9.95 11.29 -32.79
N ASN A 238 -10.23 12.52 -32.39
CA ASN A 238 -9.23 13.50 -31.93
C ASN A 238 -8.88 13.38 -30.43
N SER A 239 -9.68 12.68 -29.63
CA SER A 239 -9.28 12.34 -28.27
C SER A 239 -8.15 11.34 -28.38
N LYS A 240 -6.95 11.68 -27.84
CA LYS A 240 -5.80 10.78 -27.79
C LYS A 240 -6.29 9.40 -27.31
N SER A 241 -6.18 8.40 -28.16
CA SER A 241 -6.36 7.01 -27.77
C SER A 241 -5.35 6.75 -26.66
N LYS A 242 -5.81 6.40 -25.45
CA LYS A 242 -4.91 5.95 -24.40
C LYS A 242 -4.38 4.60 -24.89
N LEU A 243 -3.16 4.60 -25.45
CA LEU A 243 -2.46 3.37 -25.80
C LEU A 243 -1.85 2.80 -24.50
N ALA A 244 -1.96 1.50 -24.32
CA ALA A 244 -1.22 0.83 -23.27
C ALA A 244 0.29 1.06 -23.46
N VAL A 245 1.07 1.09 -22.38
CA VAL A 245 2.53 1.13 -22.47
C VAL A 245 3.03 -0.30 -22.66
N PRO A 246 3.86 -0.60 -23.66
CA PRO A 246 4.39 -1.95 -23.82
C PRO A 246 5.28 -2.34 -22.63
N TYR A 247 5.39 -3.64 -22.37
CA TYR A 247 6.31 -4.15 -21.37
C TYR A 247 7.76 -3.92 -21.84
N ASN A 248 8.60 -3.45 -20.90
CA ASN A 248 10.01 -3.12 -21.19
C ASN A 248 10.98 -4.23 -20.76
N ASN A 249 10.66 -4.99 -19.71
CA ASN A 249 11.51 -6.09 -19.28
C ASN A 249 10.71 -7.29 -18.77
N ILE A 250 11.37 -8.44 -18.63
CA ILE A 250 10.76 -9.72 -18.28
C ILE A 250 11.74 -10.62 -17.53
N ALA A 251 11.25 -11.30 -16.50
CA ALA A 251 11.97 -12.39 -15.84
C ALA A 251 11.00 -13.56 -15.57
N VAL A 252 11.53 -14.76 -15.39
CA VAL A 252 10.77 -15.96 -15.06
C VAL A 252 11.37 -16.63 -13.83
N ASP A 253 10.52 -17.12 -12.92
CA ASP A 253 10.97 -17.91 -11.78
C ASP A 253 10.99 -19.43 -12.07
N ASP A 254 11.56 -20.21 -11.13
CA ASP A 254 11.69 -21.66 -11.24
C ASP A 254 10.33 -22.39 -11.24
N GLU A 255 9.24 -21.70 -10.87
CA GLU A 255 7.86 -22.23 -10.90
C GLU A 255 7.14 -21.88 -12.22
N GLY A 256 7.80 -21.11 -13.12
CA GLY A 256 7.26 -20.68 -14.42
C GLY A 256 6.34 -19.47 -14.34
N PHE A 257 6.37 -18.71 -13.24
CA PHE A 257 5.70 -17.42 -13.18
C PHE A 257 6.53 -16.33 -13.85
N VAL A 258 5.86 -15.48 -14.59
CA VAL A 258 6.48 -14.44 -15.40
C VAL A 258 6.32 -13.09 -14.73
N TYR A 259 7.42 -12.41 -14.45
CA TYR A 259 7.45 -11.04 -13.97
C TYR A 259 7.69 -10.10 -15.13
N VAL A 260 6.88 -9.05 -15.23
CA VAL A 260 7.00 -8.04 -16.28
C VAL A 260 6.96 -6.65 -15.71
N THR A 261 7.70 -5.75 -16.34
CA THR A 261 7.76 -4.35 -15.94
C THR A 261 7.26 -3.43 -17.04
N THR A 262 6.72 -2.28 -16.63
CA THR A 262 6.38 -1.19 -17.52
C THR A 262 6.84 0.13 -16.93
N SER A 263 7.34 1.02 -17.76
CA SER A 263 7.64 2.38 -17.35
C SER A 263 7.37 3.36 -18.47
N SER A 264 7.01 4.57 -18.11
CA SER A 264 6.78 5.65 -19.06
C SER A 264 7.19 6.98 -18.44
N THR A 265 7.72 7.87 -19.26
CA THR A 265 8.00 9.27 -18.89
C THR A 265 6.84 10.20 -19.24
N ASP A 266 5.77 9.68 -19.82
CA ASP A 266 4.55 10.44 -20.12
C ASP A 266 3.76 10.70 -18.82
N LYS A 267 3.39 11.98 -18.60
CA LYS A 267 2.72 12.40 -17.36
C LYS A 267 1.39 11.71 -17.11
N ASP A 268 0.62 11.44 -18.16
CA ASP A 268 -0.70 10.81 -18.02
C ASP A 268 -0.53 9.35 -17.55
N HIS A 269 0.46 8.65 -18.08
CA HIS A 269 0.80 7.28 -17.64
C HIS A 269 1.38 7.28 -16.22
N MET A 270 2.27 8.22 -15.88
CA MET A 270 2.80 8.34 -14.51
C MET A 270 1.68 8.57 -13.49
N ASN A 271 0.71 9.43 -13.79
CA ASN A 271 -0.45 9.65 -12.93
C ASN A 271 -1.33 8.40 -12.79
N GLN A 272 -1.47 7.61 -13.84
CA GLN A 272 -2.20 6.35 -13.80
C GLN A 272 -1.46 5.31 -12.94
N GLN A 273 -0.14 5.18 -13.10
CA GLN A 273 0.69 4.32 -12.25
C GLN A 273 0.66 4.76 -10.79
N PHE A 274 0.75 6.07 -10.51
CA PHE A 274 0.60 6.60 -9.15
C PHE A 274 -0.74 6.21 -8.53
N GLY A 275 -1.83 6.38 -9.28
CA GLY A 275 -3.17 5.95 -8.85
C GLY A 275 -3.26 4.44 -8.61
N ALA A 276 -2.64 3.64 -9.48
CA ALA A 276 -2.60 2.18 -9.36
C ALA A 276 -1.82 1.72 -8.12
N ILE A 277 -0.64 2.28 -7.89
CA ILE A 277 0.19 2.00 -6.71
C ILE A 277 -0.57 2.35 -5.43
N LYS A 278 -1.17 3.53 -5.37
CA LYS A 278 -1.93 3.98 -4.19
C LYS A 278 -3.18 3.13 -3.91
N SER A 279 -3.88 2.69 -4.96
CA SER A 279 -5.08 1.85 -4.84
C SER A 279 -4.79 0.35 -4.84
N LYS A 280 -3.54 -0.05 -4.98
CA LYS A 280 -3.09 -1.46 -5.15
C LYS A 280 -3.80 -2.16 -6.30
N SER A 281 -4.04 -1.41 -7.39
CA SER A 281 -4.71 -1.92 -8.59
C SER A 281 -3.72 -2.60 -9.53
N ALA A 282 -4.05 -3.79 -9.99
CA ALA A 282 -3.25 -4.51 -10.99
C ALA A 282 -3.28 -3.86 -12.39
N SER A 283 -4.26 -2.99 -12.67
CA SER A 283 -4.54 -2.49 -14.03
C SER A 283 -3.34 -1.75 -14.63
N GLU A 284 -2.84 -0.73 -13.94
CA GLU A 284 -1.77 0.14 -14.43
C GLU A 284 -0.49 0.01 -13.57
N SER A 285 -0.38 -1.08 -12.81
CA SER A 285 0.79 -1.30 -11.95
C SER A 285 2.07 -1.42 -12.78
N PRO A 286 3.18 -0.80 -12.33
CA PRO A 286 4.46 -0.84 -13.06
C PRO A 286 5.08 -2.24 -13.09
N VAL A 287 4.68 -3.12 -12.18
CA VAL A 287 5.18 -4.50 -12.11
C VAL A 287 4.01 -5.46 -11.98
N LYS A 288 4.04 -6.56 -12.73
CA LYS A 288 3.03 -7.64 -12.67
C LYS A 288 3.71 -9.00 -12.59
N LYS A 289 3.09 -9.92 -11.86
CA LYS A 289 3.43 -11.34 -11.85
C LYS A 289 2.31 -12.11 -12.54
N LEU A 290 2.63 -12.78 -13.63
CA LEU A 290 1.67 -13.50 -14.47
C LEU A 290 1.81 -15.01 -14.27
N ASN A 291 0.70 -15.72 -14.27
CA ASN A 291 0.69 -17.17 -14.36
C ASN A 291 0.78 -17.61 -15.85
N SER A 292 0.83 -18.91 -16.08
CA SER A 292 0.89 -19.48 -17.44
C SER A 292 -0.34 -19.20 -18.31
N ALA A 293 -1.47 -18.83 -17.70
CA ALA A 293 -2.69 -18.42 -18.40
C ALA A 293 -2.71 -16.91 -18.72
N GLY A 294 -1.74 -16.17 -18.21
CA GLY A 294 -1.66 -14.71 -18.39
C GLY A 294 -2.43 -13.90 -17.35
N ASP A 295 -2.97 -14.56 -16.30
CA ASP A 295 -3.64 -13.85 -15.21
C ASP A 295 -2.60 -13.22 -14.29
N GLU A 296 -2.86 -11.99 -13.90
CA GLU A 296 -2.05 -11.28 -12.92
C GLU A 296 -2.35 -11.78 -11.50
N ILE A 297 -1.32 -12.31 -10.82
CA ILE A 297 -1.43 -12.99 -9.53
C ILE A 297 -0.56 -12.37 -8.43
N MET A 298 0.08 -11.24 -8.68
CA MET A 298 0.94 -10.59 -7.69
C MET A 298 0.16 -10.21 -6.46
N LYS A 299 0.66 -10.62 -5.29
CA LYS A 299 0.15 -10.16 -4.01
C LYS A 299 0.72 -8.78 -3.70
N ARG A 300 -0.14 -7.89 -3.18
CA ARG A 300 0.17 -6.46 -2.98
C ARG A 300 -0.05 -6.10 -1.51
N ASN A 301 0.68 -6.77 -0.61
CA ASN A 301 0.44 -6.67 0.83
C ASN A 301 1.17 -5.50 1.50
N GLY A 302 2.24 -4.96 0.95
CA GLY A 302 2.96 -3.80 1.49
C GLY A 302 2.08 -2.55 1.61
N PHE A 303 2.59 -1.50 2.23
CA PHE A 303 1.88 -0.21 2.30
C PHE A 303 1.63 0.34 0.89
N PHE A 304 2.67 0.41 0.07
CA PHE A 304 2.55 0.67 -1.36
C PHE A 304 2.47 -0.65 -2.14
N ASP A 305 1.84 -0.59 -3.30
CA ASP A 305 1.98 -1.64 -4.30
C ASP A 305 3.46 -1.80 -4.68
N PRO A 306 3.96 -3.03 -4.93
CA PRO A 306 5.32 -3.22 -5.41
C PRO A 306 5.58 -2.45 -6.72
N GLY A 307 6.21 -1.33 -6.63
CA GLY A 307 6.44 -0.40 -7.74
C GLY A 307 7.54 0.60 -7.43
N GLY A 308 8.34 0.33 -6.40
CA GLY A 308 9.44 1.18 -5.97
C GLY A 308 8.99 2.29 -5.02
N GLU A 309 9.48 3.48 -5.24
CA GLU A 309 9.21 4.66 -4.43
C GLU A 309 8.17 5.57 -5.08
N VAL A 310 7.34 6.16 -4.26
CA VAL A 310 6.29 7.10 -4.66
C VAL A 310 6.53 8.41 -3.91
N ASP A 311 6.78 9.48 -4.64
CA ASP A 311 6.79 10.83 -4.07
C ASP A 311 5.38 11.41 -4.13
N VAL A 312 4.76 11.52 -2.97
CA VAL A 312 3.36 12.00 -2.84
C VAL A 312 3.24 13.50 -3.10
N ASP A 313 4.31 14.26 -2.87
CA ASP A 313 4.29 15.73 -3.01
C ASP A 313 4.43 16.17 -4.47
N SER A 314 5.18 15.40 -5.27
CA SER A 314 5.41 15.69 -6.69
C SER A 314 4.60 14.81 -7.65
N ASP A 315 3.83 13.84 -7.15
CA ASP A 315 3.14 12.79 -7.93
C ASP A 315 4.12 11.98 -8.83
N GLU A 316 5.39 11.89 -8.43
CA GLU A 316 6.40 11.15 -9.16
C GLU A 316 6.49 9.70 -8.69
N VAL A 317 6.49 8.77 -9.66
CA VAL A 317 6.69 7.34 -9.45
C VAL A 317 8.08 6.91 -9.90
N SER A 318 8.53 5.74 -9.41
CA SER A 318 9.74 5.08 -9.89
C SER A 318 9.64 4.77 -11.38
N LEU A 319 10.77 4.87 -12.09
CA LEU A 319 10.91 4.46 -13.49
C LEU A 319 11.50 3.05 -13.50
N ILE A 320 10.64 2.04 -13.45
CA ILE A 320 11.05 0.64 -13.36
C ILE A 320 11.47 0.13 -14.72
N ILE A 321 12.75 -0.22 -14.86
CA ILE A 321 13.33 -0.66 -16.13
C ILE A 321 13.72 -2.13 -16.16
N ASP A 322 13.87 -2.76 -14.99
CA ASP A 322 14.33 -4.14 -14.90
C ASP A 322 13.73 -4.87 -13.70
N VAL A 323 13.69 -6.21 -13.78
CA VAL A 323 13.27 -7.11 -12.72
C VAL A 323 14.11 -8.38 -12.74
N ALA A 324 14.61 -8.77 -11.58
CA ALA A 324 15.38 -10.02 -11.39
C ALA A 324 14.77 -10.85 -10.25
N VAL A 325 14.72 -12.17 -10.44
CA VAL A 325 14.24 -13.13 -9.43
C VAL A 325 15.42 -13.61 -8.59
N GLY A 326 15.29 -13.49 -7.27
CA GLY A 326 16.30 -13.86 -6.29
C GLY A 326 16.02 -15.19 -5.59
N SER A 327 16.70 -15.43 -4.46
CA SER A 327 16.47 -16.60 -3.63
C SER A 327 15.16 -16.52 -2.86
N GLU A 328 14.67 -17.65 -2.37
CA GLU A 328 13.49 -17.76 -1.49
C GLU A 328 12.23 -17.08 -2.02
N LYS A 329 12.05 -17.09 -3.35
CA LYS A 329 10.94 -16.43 -4.07
C LYS A 329 10.93 -14.91 -3.87
N SER A 330 12.07 -14.32 -3.50
CA SER A 330 12.25 -12.87 -3.52
C SER A 330 12.50 -12.39 -4.95
N TRP A 331 12.22 -11.14 -5.20
CA TRP A 331 12.44 -10.51 -6.49
C TRP A 331 12.79 -9.03 -6.29
N THR A 332 13.61 -8.52 -7.18
CA THR A 332 14.11 -7.14 -7.11
C THR A 332 13.75 -6.39 -8.37
N ILE A 333 13.39 -5.12 -8.22
CA ILE A 333 13.19 -4.18 -9.32
C ILE A 333 14.19 -3.06 -9.27
N LEU A 334 14.49 -2.53 -10.44
CA LEU A 334 15.43 -1.43 -10.63
C LEU A 334 14.69 -0.16 -11.04
N ASP A 335 14.81 0.88 -10.20
CA ASP A 335 14.37 2.24 -10.48
C ASP A 335 15.51 3.06 -11.08
N SER A 336 15.46 3.35 -12.37
CA SER A 336 16.47 4.17 -13.04
C SER A 336 16.36 5.67 -12.75
N ARG A 337 15.21 6.13 -12.24
CA ARG A 337 15.03 7.54 -11.88
C ARG A 337 15.87 7.92 -10.68
N ARG A 338 15.93 7.03 -9.67
CA ARG A 338 16.64 7.25 -8.40
C ARG A 338 17.90 6.41 -8.27
N ASN A 339 18.14 5.48 -9.22
CA ASN A 339 19.17 4.44 -9.14
C ASN A 339 19.04 3.63 -7.85
N ARG A 340 17.82 3.17 -7.56
CA ARG A 340 17.47 2.37 -6.38
C ARG A 340 16.99 0.99 -6.75
N LEU A 341 17.27 0.06 -5.87
CA LEU A 341 16.89 -1.33 -5.96
C LEU A 341 15.92 -1.64 -4.83
N PHE A 342 14.80 -2.28 -5.18
CA PHE A 342 13.75 -2.64 -4.22
C PHE A 342 13.54 -4.13 -4.27
N THR A 343 13.80 -4.81 -3.17
CA THR A 343 13.63 -6.27 -3.05
C THR A 343 12.37 -6.59 -2.27
N TYR A 344 11.53 -7.45 -2.83
CA TYR A 344 10.25 -7.85 -2.26
C TYR A 344 10.23 -9.36 -2.00
N ASP A 345 9.37 -9.77 -1.05
CA ASP A 345 9.02 -11.17 -0.85
C ASP A 345 7.95 -11.64 -1.86
N GLN A 346 7.61 -12.91 -1.83
CA GLN A 346 6.55 -13.49 -2.69
C GLN A 346 5.14 -12.88 -2.45
N ASN A 347 4.93 -12.15 -1.36
CA ASN A 347 3.67 -11.53 -0.99
C ASN A 347 3.62 -10.04 -1.34
N GLY A 348 4.67 -9.50 -1.95
CA GLY A 348 4.77 -8.09 -2.32
C GLY A 348 5.12 -7.16 -1.16
N ASN A 349 5.66 -7.68 -0.06
CA ASN A 349 6.18 -6.85 1.01
C ASN A 349 7.62 -6.45 0.69
N LEU A 350 7.96 -5.17 0.88
CA LEU A 350 9.32 -4.68 0.72
C LEU A 350 10.22 -5.24 1.84
N LEU A 351 11.23 -6.00 1.46
CA LEU A 351 12.24 -6.51 2.39
C LEU A 351 13.27 -5.44 2.72
N PHE A 352 13.80 -4.80 1.70
CA PHE A 352 14.74 -3.68 1.79
C PHE A 352 14.83 -2.94 0.46
N ALA A 353 15.18 -1.66 0.55
CA ALA A 353 15.56 -0.82 -0.57
C ALA A 353 16.95 -0.25 -0.33
N PHE A 354 17.75 -0.09 -1.38
CA PHE A 354 19.08 0.49 -1.31
C PHE A 354 19.54 1.08 -2.64
N GLY A 355 20.62 1.84 -2.61
CA GLY A 355 21.17 2.55 -3.75
C GLY A 355 20.74 4.00 -3.83
N ASP A 356 21.54 4.82 -4.50
CA ASP A 356 21.24 6.24 -4.75
C ASP A 356 21.99 6.73 -5.99
N ARG A 357 21.68 7.95 -6.42
CA ARG A 357 22.45 8.63 -7.46
C ARG A 357 23.76 9.18 -6.92
N GLY A 358 24.83 8.90 -7.64
CA GLY A 358 26.15 9.44 -7.31
C GLY A 358 27.29 8.67 -7.92
N ASP A 359 28.49 9.13 -7.62
CA ASP A 359 29.77 8.53 -8.06
C ASP A 359 30.48 7.74 -6.94
N SER A 360 29.90 7.75 -5.74
CA SER A 360 30.44 7.00 -4.60
C SER A 360 30.22 5.50 -4.79
N LEU A 361 31.07 4.69 -4.14
CA LEU A 361 30.98 3.23 -4.22
C LEU A 361 29.58 2.73 -3.85
N GLY A 362 28.93 2.03 -4.76
CA GLY A 362 27.57 1.51 -4.58
C GLY A 362 26.45 2.46 -4.97
N ASN A 363 26.77 3.70 -5.35
CA ASN A 363 25.85 4.58 -6.05
C ASN A 363 26.02 4.41 -7.56
N GLY A 364 25.00 4.75 -8.32
CA GLY A 364 25.05 4.74 -9.78
C GLY A 364 24.78 6.10 -10.38
N GLU A 365 25.39 6.38 -11.52
CA GLU A 365 25.06 7.57 -12.31
C GLU A 365 23.78 7.35 -13.13
N ASN A 366 23.69 6.16 -13.76
CA ASN A 366 22.52 5.75 -14.53
C ASN A 366 22.45 4.21 -14.63
N PHE A 367 21.76 3.58 -13.70
CA PHE A 367 21.54 2.12 -13.73
C PHE A 367 20.66 1.72 -14.92
N ILE A 368 21.05 0.64 -15.62
CA ILE A 368 20.42 0.20 -16.86
C ILE A 368 19.83 -1.19 -16.76
N GLY A 369 20.48 -2.09 -16.03
CA GLY A 369 20.06 -3.48 -15.90
C GLY A 369 20.69 -4.12 -14.68
N MET A 370 20.14 -5.23 -14.22
CA MET A 370 20.63 -5.97 -13.06
C MET A 370 20.40 -7.47 -13.22
N THR A 371 21.20 -8.24 -12.49
CA THR A 371 21.02 -9.69 -12.41
C THR A 371 21.52 -10.22 -11.06
N TYR A 372 20.97 -11.33 -10.61
CA TYR A 372 21.53 -12.08 -9.50
C TYR A 372 22.64 -13.01 -10.01
N HIS A 373 23.81 -12.89 -9.42
CA HIS A 373 24.97 -13.70 -9.72
C HIS A 373 25.26 -14.66 -8.58
N LYS A 374 24.98 -15.93 -8.79
CA LYS A 374 25.17 -16.97 -7.79
C LYS A 374 26.54 -17.64 -7.96
N VAL A 375 27.43 -17.45 -6.99
CA VAL A 375 28.74 -18.09 -6.94
C VAL A 375 28.93 -18.78 -5.60
N ASP A 376 29.29 -20.05 -5.62
CA ASP A 376 29.56 -20.86 -4.41
C ASP A 376 28.45 -20.77 -3.35
N GLY A 377 27.19 -20.64 -3.78
CA GLY A 377 26.00 -20.54 -2.91
C GLY A 377 25.67 -19.13 -2.44
N VAL A 378 26.50 -18.14 -2.70
CA VAL A 378 26.27 -16.73 -2.37
C VAL A 378 25.58 -16.02 -3.53
N TYR A 379 24.54 -15.23 -3.24
CA TYR A 379 23.78 -14.45 -4.22
C TYR A 379 24.27 -12.99 -4.23
N TYR A 380 25.20 -12.71 -5.12
CA TYR A 380 25.60 -11.33 -5.41
C TYR A 380 24.54 -10.67 -6.28
N LEU A 381 24.38 -9.35 -6.14
CA LEU A 381 23.59 -8.56 -7.08
C LEU A 381 24.54 -7.75 -7.95
N VAL A 382 24.42 -7.89 -9.26
CA VAL A 382 25.28 -7.21 -10.24
C VAL A 382 24.43 -6.22 -11.02
N VAL A 383 24.85 -4.96 -11.06
CA VAL A 383 24.10 -3.88 -11.69
C VAL A 383 24.97 -3.20 -12.75
N LEU A 384 24.44 -3.13 -13.96
CA LEU A 384 25.05 -2.42 -15.08
C LEU A 384 24.76 -0.93 -14.97
N ASP A 385 25.79 -0.11 -15.01
CA ASP A 385 25.72 1.35 -14.87
C ASP A 385 26.38 2.06 -16.06
N ASN A 386 25.71 3.06 -16.58
CA ASN A 386 26.25 3.97 -17.59
C ASN A 386 26.70 5.27 -16.92
N SER A 387 27.98 5.35 -16.59
CA SER A 387 28.58 6.53 -15.98
C SER A 387 29.18 7.49 -17.00
N THR A 388 29.53 8.68 -16.54
CA THR A 388 30.23 9.70 -17.35
C THR A 388 31.58 9.23 -17.90
N VAL A 389 32.20 8.25 -17.23
CA VAL A 389 33.48 7.64 -17.67
C VAL A 389 33.31 6.38 -18.52
N GLY A 390 32.08 5.95 -18.76
CA GLY A 390 31.74 4.76 -19.53
C GLY A 390 30.91 3.73 -18.76
N TYR A 391 30.68 2.59 -19.39
CA TYR A 391 29.90 1.50 -18.81
C TYR A 391 30.74 0.71 -17.79
N LYS A 392 30.14 0.44 -16.65
CA LYS A 392 30.73 -0.33 -15.54
C LYS A 392 29.69 -1.26 -14.93
N ILE A 393 30.15 -2.27 -14.20
CA ILE A 393 29.30 -3.10 -13.36
C ILE A 393 29.61 -2.83 -11.90
N ASN A 394 28.55 -2.64 -11.10
CA ASN A 394 28.62 -2.56 -9.64
C ASN A 394 28.27 -3.93 -9.07
N VAL A 395 29.15 -4.50 -8.23
CA VAL A 395 28.92 -5.79 -7.57
C VAL A 395 28.59 -5.55 -6.10
N TYR A 396 27.43 -6.01 -5.69
CA TYR A 396 26.93 -5.93 -4.34
C TYR A 396 26.97 -7.29 -3.68
N THR A 397 27.67 -7.38 -2.55
CA THR A 397 27.81 -8.59 -1.75
C THR A 397 26.75 -8.62 -0.66
N PRO A 398 26.03 -9.74 -0.45
CA PRO A 398 25.06 -9.83 0.63
C PRO A 398 25.73 -9.71 1.98
N THR A 399 25.06 -9.05 2.92
CA THR A 399 25.49 -8.86 4.30
C THR A 399 24.90 -9.94 5.21
N PRO A 400 25.35 -10.09 6.45
CA PRO A 400 24.72 -10.97 7.43
C PRO A 400 23.24 -10.61 7.68
N TYR A 401 22.83 -9.35 7.49
CA TYR A 401 21.44 -8.93 7.59
C TYR A 401 20.58 -9.54 6.47
N TYR A 402 21.07 -9.50 5.22
CA TYR A 402 20.45 -10.19 4.09
C TYR A 402 20.28 -11.69 4.38
N ASP A 403 21.38 -12.36 4.78
CA ASP A 403 21.38 -13.80 5.04
C ASP A 403 20.37 -14.19 6.11
N THR A 404 20.26 -13.36 7.18
CA THR A 404 19.31 -13.60 8.27
C THR A 404 17.87 -13.50 7.78
N ILE A 405 17.52 -12.52 6.93
CA ILE A 405 16.20 -12.38 6.32
C ILE A 405 15.91 -13.58 5.40
N MET A 406 16.85 -13.96 4.54
CA MET A 406 16.65 -15.07 3.61
C MET A 406 16.50 -16.41 4.34
N ASN A 407 17.26 -16.63 5.41
CA ASN A 407 17.10 -17.81 6.28
C ASN A 407 15.73 -17.84 6.97
N ALA A 408 15.22 -16.69 7.40
CA ALA A 408 13.90 -16.60 8.00
C ALA A 408 12.79 -16.94 6.97
N LEU A 409 12.91 -16.42 5.75
CA LEU A 409 12.01 -16.73 4.64
C LEU A 409 12.11 -18.20 4.21
N HIS A 410 13.32 -18.77 4.13
CA HIS A 410 13.55 -20.17 3.83
C HIS A 410 12.79 -21.07 4.81
N ASN A 411 13.01 -20.89 6.11
CA ASN A 411 12.34 -21.68 7.13
C ASN A 411 10.81 -21.48 7.11
N GLN A 412 10.36 -20.27 6.79
CA GLN A 412 8.92 -19.98 6.64
C GLN A 412 8.33 -20.71 5.42
N ASN A 413 9.01 -20.72 4.28
CA ASN A 413 8.58 -21.39 3.05
C ASN A 413 8.59 -22.91 3.20
N GLN A 414 9.53 -23.46 3.98
CA GLN A 414 9.62 -24.89 4.32
C GLN A 414 8.66 -25.29 5.47
N HIS A 415 7.83 -24.38 5.97
CA HIS A 415 6.93 -24.60 7.11
C HIS A 415 7.64 -25.02 8.42
N ASN A 416 8.92 -24.70 8.54
CA ASN A 416 9.70 -24.93 9.77
C ASN A 416 9.50 -23.78 10.76
N TYR A 417 8.32 -23.70 11.34
CA TYR A 417 7.88 -22.56 12.13
C TYR A 417 8.77 -22.24 13.34
N SER A 418 9.33 -23.24 13.98
CA SER A 418 10.19 -23.01 15.16
C SER A 418 11.51 -22.35 14.78
N ALA A 419 12.17 -22.81 13.70
CA ALA A 419 13.37 -22.19 13.20
C ALA A 419 13.08 -20.79 12.60
N SER A 420 11.95 -20.65 11.89
CA SER A 420 11.52 -19.35 11.35
C SER A 420 11.35 -18.31 12.45
N ILE A 421 10.73 -18.63 13.58
CA ILE A 421 10.61 -17.73 14.73
C ILE A 421 11.97 -17.27 15.21
N THR A 422 12.94 -18.19 15.37
CA THR A 422 14.29 -17.86 15.82
C THR A 422 14.99 -16.92 14.83
N CYS A 423 14.95 -17.25 13.53
CA CYS A 423 15.57 -16.39 12.51
C CYS A 423 14.93 -15.01 12.46
N TRP A 424 13.59 -14.89 12.57
CA TRP A 424 12.94 -13.59 12.64
C TRP A 424 13.28 -12.80 13.91
N GLN A 425 13.50 -13.49 15.04
CA GLN A 425 14.01 -12.85 16.25
C GLN A 425 15.42 -12.31 16.06
N ASP A 426 16.29 -13.06 15.34
CA ASP A 426 17.63 -12.60 14.99
C ASP A 426 17.57 -11.35 14.08
N VAL A 427 16.64 -11.30 13.11
CA VAL A 427 16.38 -10.08 12.32
C VAL A 427 16.03 -8.91 13.23
N LEU A 428 15.14 -9.11 14.23
CA LEU A 428 14.75 -8.05 15.16
C LEU A 428 15.89 -7.59 16.07
N THR A 429 16.91 -8.41 16.32
CA THR A 429 18.11 -7.95 17.05
C THR A 429 18.95 -6.98 16.22
N LEU A 430 18.94 -7.13 14.90
CA LEU A 430 19.65 -6.25 13.96
C LEU A 430 18.82 -5.03 13.59
N ASN A 431 17.51 -5.20 13.43
CA ASN A 431 16.56 -4.15 13.05
C ASN A 431 15.22 -4.32 13.81
N ASN A 432 15.10 -3.67 14.94
CA ASN A 432 13.90 -3.76 15.79
C ASN A 432 12.64 -3.11 15.16
N ASN A 433 12.81 -2.28 14.14
CA ASN A 433 11.72 -1.60 13.43
C ASN A 433 11.24 -2.36 12.20
N PHE A 434 11.62 -3.63 12.03
CA PHE A 434 11.26 -4.42 10.87
C PHE A 434 9.90 -5.12 11.08
N ASP A 435 8.82 -4.48 10.64
CA ASP A 435 7.44 -4.95 10.84
C ASP A 435 7.21 -6.37 10.33
N LEU A 436 7.83 -6.75 9.20
CA LEU A 436 7.69 -8.08 8.61
C LEU A 436 8.21 -9.20 9.53
N ALA A 437 9.19 -8.92 10.37
CA ALA A 437 9.68 -9.92 11.32
C ALA A 437 8.62 -10.21 12.41
N TYR A 438 7.94 -9.19 12.92
CA TYR A 438 6.82 -9.39 13.84
C TYR A 438 5.67 -10.15 13.17
N ILE A 439 5.36 -9.85 11.91
CA ILE A 439 4.34 -10.55 11.13
C ILE A 439 4.75 -12.02 10.90
N GLY A 440 6.01 -12.26 10.55
CA GLY A 440 6.57 -13.60 10.36
C GLY A 440 6.47 -14.47 11.64
N ILE A 441 6.91 -13.91 12.77
CA ILE A 441 6.79 -14.57 14.09
C ILE A 441 5.32 -14.82 14.41
N GLY A 442 4.44 -13.83 14.23
CA GLY A 442 3.03 -13.95 14.51
C GLY A 442 2.34 -15.05 13.69
N LYS A 443 2.64 -15.13 12.39
CA LYS A 443 2.15 -16.18 11.50
C LYS A 443 2.65 -17.57 11.91
N ALA A 444 3.93 -17.69 12.27
CA ALA A 444 4.52 -18.95 12.70
C ALA A 444 3.92 -19.42 14.04
N LEU A 445 3.72 -18.52 15.01
CA LEU A 445 3.04 -18.81 16.28
C LEU A 445 1.59 -19.22 16.07
N PHE A 446 0.88 -18.58 15.14
CA PHE A 446 -0.49 -18.96 14.77
C PHE A 446 -0.55 -20.40 14.27
N GLN A 447 0.36 -20.79 13.39
CA GLN A 447 0.43 -22.16 12.88
C GLN A 447 0.78 -23.19 13.97
N GLN A 448 1.49 -22.77 15.01
CA GLN A 448 1.75 -23.60 16.20
C GLN A 448 0.55 -23.67 17.18
N GLY A 449 -0.55 -22.97 16.91
CA GLY A 449 -1.70 -22.89 17.81
C GLY A 449 -1.52 -21.96 19.02
N LYS A 450 -0.44 -21.17 19.08
CA LYS A 450 -0.13 -20.22 20.13
C LYS A 450 -0.78 -18.85 19.83
N TYR A 451 -2.10 -18.83 19.80
CA TYR A 451 -2.87 -17.68 19.29
C TYR A 451 -2.71 -16.40 20.11
N GLU A 452 -2.53 -16.51 21.43
CA GLU A 452 -2.35 -15.34 22.30
C GLU A 452 -1.01 -14.64 22.04
N ASP A 453 0.07 -15.40 21.87
CA ASP A 453 1.38 -14.84 21.55
C ASP A 453 1.42 -14.35 20.10
N ALA A 454 0.74 -15.05 19.18
CA ALA A 454 0.56 -14.58 17.81
C ALA A 454 -0.10 -13.19 17.75
N GLN A 455 -1.17 -12.99 18.54
CA GLN A 455 -1.83 -11.68 18.63
C GLN A 455 -0.88 -10.57 19.07
N LYS A 456 -0.04 -10.82 20.10
CA LYS A 456 0.91 -9.82 20.61
C LYS A 456 1.90 -9.40 19.52
N MET A 457 2.46 -10.37 18.78
CA MET A 457 3.41 -10.07 17.70
C MET A 457 2.74 -9.31 16.55
N LEU A 458 1.56 -9.76 16.11
CA LEU A 458 0.82 -9.11 15.03
C LEU A 458 0.32 -7.71 15.42
N ALA A 459 0.04 -7.48 16.70
CA ALA A 459 -0.31 -6.16 17.21
C ALA A 459 0.86 -5.18 17.14
N ASN A 460 2.09 -5.63 17.38
CA ASN A 460 3.30 -4.79 17.27
C ASN A 460 3.54 -4.31 15.83
N ALA A 461 3.12 -5.08 14.83
CA ALA A 461 3.22 -4.73 13.43
C ALA A 461 1.94 -4.10 12.87
N TYR A 462 0.94 -3.84 13.68
CA TYR A 462 -0.38 -3.33 13.25
C TYR A 462 -1.07 -4.18 12.17
N GLU A 463 -0.73 -5.48 12.09
CA GLU A 463 -1.28 -6.42 11.11
C GLU A 463 -2.68 -6.90 11.55
N VAL A 464 -3.70 -6.14 11.18
CA VAL A 464 -5.09 -6.33 11.64
C VAL A 464 -5.72 -7.61 11.12
N ASP A 465 -5.45 -8.00 9.88
CA ASP A 465 -6.09 -9.16 9.25
C ASP A 465 -5.65 -10.48 9.90
N GLN A 466 -4.34 -10.67 10.09
CA GLN A 466 -3.82 -11.87 10.74
C GLN A 466 -4.12 -11.85 12.24
N TYR A 467 -4.08 -10.68 12.89
CA TYR A 467 -4.54 -10.49 14.25
C TYR A 467 -6.00 -10.96 14.40
N SER A 468 -6.89 -10.57 13.50
CA SER A 468 -8.30 -10.98 13.52
C SER A 468 -8.47 -12.49 13.39
N LYS A 469 -7.63 -13.17 12.61
CA LYS A 469 -7.66 -14.64 12.52
C LYS A 469 -7.28 -15.28 13.87
N ALA A 470 -6.20 -14.84 14.49
CA ALA A 470 -5.79 -15.32 15.81
C ALA A 470 -6.85 -15.02 16.89
N PHE A 471 -7.45 -13.84 16.81
CA PHE A 471 -8.55 -13.45 17.70
C PHE A 471 -9.79 -14.33 17.52
N THR A 472 -10.11 -14.74 16.29
CA THR A 472 -11.23 -15.64 16.00
C THR A 472 -11.06 -16.97 16.73
N GLU A 473 -9.87 -17.56 16.67
CA GLU A 473 -9.57 -18.82 17.34
C GLU A 473 -9.68 -18.69 18.86
N LEU A 474 -9.12 -17.63 19.45
CA LEU A 474 -9.24 -17.37 20.89
C LEU A 474 -10.68 -17.13 21.32
N ARG A 475 -11.44 -16.35 20.54
CA ARG A 475 -12.86 -16.09 20.77
C ARG A 475 -13.66 -17.41 20.73
N GLN A 476 -13.38 -18.29 19.76
CA GLN A 476 -14.04 -19.58 19.66
C GLN A 476 -13.76 -20.45 20.88
N GLN A 477 -12.51 -20.54 21.32
CA GLN A 477 -12.14 -21.24 22.55
C GLN A 477 -12.85 -20.67 23.77
N PHE A 478 -12.92 -19.33 23.90
CA PHE A 478 -13.63 -18.66 24.99
C PHE A 478 -15.13 -18.95 24.96
N ILE A 479 -15.76 -18.86 23.80
CA ILE A 479 -17.20 -19.16 23.64
C ILE A 479 -17.49 -20.61 24.00
N GLN A 480 -16.70 -21.57 23.51
CA GLN A 480 -16.88 -22.98 23.83
C GLN A 480 -16.79 -23.26 25.34
N LYS A 481 -15.81 -22.61 25.99
CA LYS A 481 -15.60 -22.78 27.45
C LYS A 481 -16.72 -22.18 28.29
N TYR A 482 -17.26 -21.02 27.87
CA TYR A 482 -18.21 -20.23 28.69
C TYR A 482 -19.61 -20.14 28.08
N LEU A 483 -19.96 -20.96 27.10
CA LEU A 483 -21.22 -20.88 26.34
C LEU A 483 -22.46 -20.81 27.26
N LEU A 484 -22.55 -21.69 28.25
CA LEU A 484 -23.69 -21.69 29.16
C LEU A 484 -23.82 -20.39 29.96
N LEU A 485 -22.70 -19.86 30.46
CA LEU A 485 -22.69 -18.58 31.21
C LEU A 485 -23.08 -17.41 30.32
N LEU A 486 -22.63 -17.40 29.05
CA LEU A 486 -22.97 -16.37 28.07
C LEU A 486 -24.48 -16.37 27.76
N VAL A 487 -25.08 -17.56 27.58
CA VAL A 487 -26.52 -17.71 27.34
C VAL A 487 -27.33 -17.25 28.55
N ILE A 488 -26.93 -17.62 29.75
CA ILE A 488 -27.60 -17.17 31.01
C ILE A 488 -27.46 -15.65 31.14
N GLY A 489 -26.26 -15.11 30.91
CA GLY A 489 -26.00 -13.68 30.95
C GLY A 489 -26.86 -12.88 29.96
N ALA A 490 -26.97 -13.35 28.74
CA ALA A 490 -27.84 -12.76 27.71
C ALA A 490 -29.33 -12.80 28.13
N ALA A 491 -29.80 -13.92 28.68
CA ALA A 491 -31.17 -14.07 29.15
C ALA A 491 -31.48 -13.08 30.31
N VAL A 492 -30.55 -12.93 31.25
CA VAL A 492 -30.68 -11.96 32.38
C VAL A 492 -30.71 -10.53 31.87
N LEU A 493 -29.84 -10.20 30.90
CA LEU A 493 -29.80 -8.87 30.28
C LEU A 493 -31.11 -8.55 29.55
N ILE A 494 -31.62 -9.46 28.73
CA ILE A 494 -32.91 -9.30 28.04
C ILE A 494 -34.05 -9.12 29.05
N PHE A 495 -34.09 -9.96 30.08
CA PHE A 495 -35.07 -9.84 31.13
C PHE A 495 -35.01 -8.47 31.84
N GLY A 496 -33.80 -7.96 32.15
CA GLY A 496 -33.56 -6.65 32.72
C GLY A 496 -34.08 -5.53 31.81
N ILE A 497 -33.78 -5.58 30.52
CA ILE A 497 -34.28 -4.59 29.54
C ILE A 497 -35.81 -4.59 29.48
N VAL A 498 -36.42 -5.77 29.36
CA VAL A 498 -37.90 -5.89 29.31
C VAL A 498 -38.55 -5.32 30.58
N LYS A 499 -38.02 -5.61 31.75
CA LYS A 499 -38.50 -5.05 33.03
C LYS A 499 -38.32 -3.55 33.11
N PHE A 500 -37.16 -3.03 32.65
CA PHE A 500 -36.90 -1.57 32.60
C PHE A 500 -37.87 -0.85 31.67
N LEU A 501 -38.09 -1.34 30.46
CA LEU A 501 -39.05 -0.77 29.52
C LEU A 501 -40.50 -0.83 30.07
N GLY A 502 -40.87 -1.93 30.72
CA GLY A 502 -42.15 -2.03 31.44
C GLY A 502 -42.32 -0.99 32.54
N TYR A 503 -41.27 -0.76 33.34
CA TYR A 503 -41.22 0.29 34.34
C TYR A 503 -41.38 1.70 33.73
N ALA A 504 -40.59 2.00 32.67
CA ALA A 504 -40.66 3.27 31.96
C ALA A 504 -42.08 3.52 31.38
N LYS A 505 -42.68 2.51 30.75
CA LYS A 505 -44.07 2.57 30.25
C LYS A 505 -45.09 2.86 31.36
N LYS A 506 -45.01 2.15 32.50
CA LYS A 506 -45.88 2.37 33.66
C LYS A 506 -45.72 3.79 34.25
N LYS A 507 -44.48 4.26 34.39
CA LYS A 507 -44.18 5.60 34.91
C LYS A 507 -44.69 6.70 33.95
N ASN A 508 -44.49 6.56 32.66
CA ASN A 508 -45.02 7.49 31.65
C ASN A 508 -46.54 7.58 31.67
N LYS A 509 -47.27 6.46 31.85
CA LYS A 509 -48.72 6.44 31.97
C LYS A 509 -49.22 7.18 33.23
N VAL A 510 -48.52 7.03 34.37
CA VAL A 510 -48.88 7.77 35.61
C VAL A 510 -48.59 9.25 35.46
N THR A 511 -47.49 9.60 34.78
CA THR A 511 -47.09 11.00 34.53
C THR A 511 -48.07 11.76 33.63
N THR A 512 -48.81 11.06 32.75
CA THR A 512 -49.86 11.66 31.91
C THR A 512 -50.97 12.30 32.77
N LEU A 513 -51.31 11.68 33.87
CA LEU A 513 -52.39 12.14 34.79
C LEU A 513 -51.92 13.22 35.77
N LYS A 514 -50.62 13.55 35.80
CA LYS A 514 -50.05 14.46 36.78
C LYS A 514 -50.21 15.93 36.36
N VAL A 515 -50.96 16.69 37.13
CA VAL A 515 -51.08 18.14 36.99
C VAL A 515 -49.89 18.82 37.65
N GLY A 516 -49.20 19.72 36.94
CA GLY A 516 -48.08 20.50 37.46
C GLY A 516 -46.70 20.06 36.88
N ARG A 517 -45.62 20.60 37.49
CA ARG A 517 -44.25 20.40 37.00
C ARG A 517 -43.84 18.94 37.14
N LYS A 518 -43.30 18.36 36.03
CA LYS A 518 -42.76 17.01 36.00
C LYS A 518 -41.40 16.97 36.72
N THR A 519 -41.05 15.81 37.28
CA THR A 519 -39.72 15.58 37.84
C THR A 519 -38.70 15.31 36.75
N TYR A 520 -37.41 15.56 37.01
CA TYR A 520 -36.34 15.34 36.07
C TYR A 520 -36.30 13.90 35.53
N TRP A 521 -36.51 12.89 36.37
CA TRP A 521 -36.61 11.50 35.98
C TRP A 521 -37.80 11.21 35.03
N GLU A 522 -38.93 11.83 35.28
CA GLU A 522 -40.11 11.69 34.42
C GLU A 522 -39.84 12.29 33.05
N GLU A 523 -39.13 13.41 32.98
CA GLU A 523 -38.70 14.04 31.70
C GLU A 523 -37.75 13.15 30.94
N LEU A 524 -36.76 12.51 31.60
CA LEU A 524 -35.80 11.58 30.93
C LEU A 524 -36.48 10.31 30.46
N LEU A 525 -37.32 9.67 31.30
CA LEU A 525 -38.01 8.44 30.93
C LEU A 525 -39.03 8.65 29.78
N TYR A 526 -39.42 9.88 29.53
CA TYR A 526 -40.33 10.21 28.45
C TYR A 526 -39.70 9.94 27.07
N ALA A 527 -38.41 10.03 26.92
CA ALA A 527 -37.71 9.70 25.69
C ALA A 527 -37.99 8.27 25.19
N PHE A 528 -38.14 7.29 26.09
CA PHE A 528 -38.48 5.91 25.73
C PHE A 528 -39.88 5.74 25.11
N TYR A 529 -40.81 6.67 25.40
CA TYR A 529 -42.10 6.73 24.70
C TYR A 529 -41.98 7.43 23.36
N LEU A 530 -41.35 8.59 23.33
CA LEU A 530 -41.17 9.43 22.14
C LEU A 530 -40.44 8.71 20.99
N VAL A 531 -39.39 7.96 21.31
CA VAL A 531 -38.58 7.23 20.29
C VAL A 531 -39.45 6.28 19.46
N PHE A 532 -40.50 5.69 20.03
CA PHE A 532 -41.40 4.76 19.32
C PHE A 532 -42.74 5.39 18.91
N HIS A 533 -43.08 6.59 19.42
CA HIS A 533 -44.30 7.30 19.09
C HIS A 533 -43.96 8.77 18.76
N PRO A 534 -43.32 9.05 17.63
CA PRO A 534 -42.77 10.38 17.40
C PRO A 534 -43.82 11.47 17.28
N PHE A 535 -44.97 11.22 16.63
CA PHE A 535 -46.02 12.23 16.47
C PHE A 535 -46.59 12.66 17.82
N ASP A 536 -47.15 11.71 18.57
CA ASP A 536 -47.73 12.00 19.89
C ASP A 536 -46.67 12.48 20.87
N GLY A 537 -45.47 11.90 20.77
CA GLY A 537 -44.35 12.25 21.64
C GLY A 537 -43.89 13.70 21.49
N PHE A 538 -43.73 14.21 20.28
CA PHE A 538 -43.35 15.60 20.07
C PHE A 538 -44.51 16.55 20.31
N TRP A 539 -45.77 16.14 20.06
CA TRP A 539 -46.94 16.91 20.37
C TRP A 539 -47.04 17.16 21.91
N ASP A 540 -46.90 16.12 22.72
CA ASP A 540 -46.87 16.21 24.18
C ASP A 540 -45.69 17.08 24.70
N LEU A 541 -44.52 17.05 24.02
CA LEU A 541 -43.39 17.92 24.37
C LEU A 541 -43.76 19.40 24.22
N LYS A 542 -44.41 19.75 23.10
CA LYS A 542 -44.82 21.14 22.81
C LYS A 542 -45.97 21.59 23.68
N HIS A 543 -47.06 20.83 23.74
CA HIS A 543 -48.34 21.26 24.33
C HIS A 543 -48.47 20.89 25.82
N GLU A 544 -48.10 19.66 26.19
CA GLU A 544 -48.19 19.19 27.57
C GLU A 544 -46.91 19.44 28.40
N LYS A 545 -45.89 20.04 27.80
CA LYS A 545 -44.60 20.34 28.45
C LYS A 545 -44.02 19.13 29.19
N ARG A 546 -44.09 17.95 28.58
CA ARG A 546 -43.59 16.70 29.16
C ARG A 546 -42.08 16.60 29.17
N GLY A 547 -41.37 17.42 28.39
CA GLY A 547 -39.93 17.56 28.36
C GLY A 547 -39.47 18.93 28.82
N SER A 548 -38.15 19.07 28.96
CA SER A 548 -37.53 20.32 29.33
C SER A 548 -36.17 20.50 28.63
N VAL A 549 -35.69 21.74 28.59
CA VAL A 549 -34.33 22.05 28.07
C VAL A 549 -33.26 21.29 28.84
N ARG A 550 -33.39 21.11 30.16
CA ARG A 550 -32.41 20.36 30.96
C ARG A 550 -32.32 18.89 30.55
N ALA A 551 -33.45 18.21 30.27
CA ALA A 551 -33.45 16.83 29.80
C ALA A 551 -32.91 16.73 28.38
N SER A 552 -33.27 17.69 27.50
CA SER A 552 -32.70 17.81 26.14
C SER A 552 -31.17 17.91 26.15
N LEU A 553 -30.63 18.84 26.93
CA LEU A 553 -29.18 19.01 27.10
C LEU A 553 -28.51 17.75 27.68
N THR A 554 -29.21 16.99 28.52
CA THR A 554 -28.69 15.72 29.03
C THR A 554 -28.54 14.68 27.91
N PHE A 555 -29.52 14.57 26.99
CA PHE A 555 -29.38 13.65 25.85
C PHE A 555 -28.26 14.07 24.89
N MET A 556 -28.11 15.37 24.64
CA MET A 556 -26.99 15.91 23.90
C MET A 556 -25.64 15.58 24.59
N ALA A 557 -25.54 15.78 25.89
CA ALA A 557 -24.35 15.44 26.68
C ALA A 557 -24.06 13.93 26.67
N LEU A 558 -25.09 13.09 26.80
CA LEU A 558 -24.94 11.63 26.69
C LEU A 558 -24.42 11.22 25.29
N THR A 559 -24.86 11.91 24.24
CA THR A 559 -24.36 11.70 22.91
C THR A 559 -22.87 12.04 22.82
N VAL A 560 -22.43 13.18 23.36
CA VAL A 560 -21.00 13.53 23.44
C VAL A 560 -20.20 12.47 24.20
N ILE A 561 -20.70 12.03 25.35
CA ILE A 561 -20.05 10.99 26.18
C ILE A 561 -19.97 9.67 25.43
N ALA A 562 -21.00 9.29 24.67
CA ALA A 562 -21.00 8.06 23.90
C ALA A 562 -19.94 8.10 22.78
N PHE A 563 -19.82 9.21 22.07
CA PHE A 563 -18.78 9.37 21.05
C PHE A 563 -17.38 9.48 21.65
N PHE A 564 -17.25 10.12 22.80
CA PHE A 564 -15.99 10.11 23.54
C PHE A 564 -15.61 8.68 23.98
N TYR A 565 -16.58 7.92 24.51
CA TYR A 565 -16.36 6.50 24.81
C TYR A 565 -16.00 5.70 23.57
N GLN A 566 -16.63 5.96 22.43
CA GLN A 566 -16.25 5.34 21.16
C GLN A 566 -14.79 5.63 20.81
N ALA A 567 -14.37 6.88 20.94
CA ALA A 567 -13.00 7.27 20.58
C ALA A 567 -11.91 6.53 21.40
N ILE A 568 -12.20 6.24 22.69
CA ILE A 568 -11.20 5.59 23.58
C ILE A 568 -11.47 4.11 23.84
N GLY A 569 -12.68 3.62 23.57
CA GLY A 569 -13.14 2.29 23.92
C GLY A 569 -13.21 1.29 22.75
N GLN A 570 -12.81 1.69 21.56
CA GLN A 570 -12.76 0.79 20.40
C GLN A 570 -11.72 -0.31 20.61
N GLY A 571 -12.08 -1.53 20.22
CA GLY A 571 -11.15 -2.66 20.22
C GLY A 571 -10.02 -2.48 19.22
N TYR A 572 -8.90 -3.15 19.46
CA TYR A 572 -7.67 -3.08 18.61
C TYR A 572 -7.97 -3.27 17.12
N THR A 573 -8.83 -4.21 16.76
CA THR A 573 -9.21 -4.50 15.37
C THR A 573 -9.77 -3.27 14.62
N PHE A 574 -10.40 -2.33 15.34
CA PHE A 574 -11.06 -1.14 14.78
C PHE A 574 -10.30 0.16 15.04
N ASN A 575 -9.35 0.15 15.96
CA ASN A 575 -8.45 1.25 16.24
C ASN A 575 -7.05 0.72 16.60
N PRO A 576 -6.33 0.11 15.64
CA PRO A 576 -5.05 -0.56 15.90
C PRO A 576 -3.96 0.40 16.35
N ARG A 577 -4.00 1.67 15.92
CA ARG A 577 -2.99 2.69 16.25
C ARG A 577 -3.25 3.41 17.56
N GLY A 578 -4.42 3.20 18.15
CA GLY A 578 -4.83 3.95 19.36
C GLY A 578 -4.98 5.45 19.08
N ASP A 579 -5.44 5.80 17.89
CA ASP A 579 -5.68 7.19 17.51
C ASP A 579 -6.86 7.74 18.33
N TYR A 580 -6.52 8.48 19.37
CA TYR A 580 -7.50 9.08 20.26
C TYR A 580 -7.72 10.54 19.87
N SER A 581 -8.94 10.87 19.45
CA SER A 581 -9.31 12.26 19.27
C SER A 581 -9.48 12.95 20.62
N THR A 582 -9.09 14.22 20.70
CA THR A 582 -9.22 14.99 21.93
C THR A 582 -10.68 15.17 22.31
N ILE A 583 -10.96 15.30 23.63
CA ILE A 583 -12.31 15.54 24.13
C ILE A 583 -12.94 16.80 23.49
N PHE A 584 -12.13 17.81 23.19
CA PHE A 584 -12.60 19.03 22.53
C PHE A 584 -13.04 18.79 21.09
N MET A 585 -12.32 17.93 20.33
CA MET A 585 -12.74 17.55 18.99
C MET A 585 -14.06 16.77 19.02
N GLN A 586 -14.23 15.82 19.94
CA GLN A 586 -15.47 15.05 20.08
C GLN A 586 -16.64 15.94 20.51
N LEU A 587 -16.41 16.84 21.45
CA LEU A 587 -17.40 17.83 21.87
C LEU A 587 -17.82 18.72 20.69
N ALA A 588 -16.87 19.23 19.92
CA ALA A 588 -17.14 20.05 18.76
C ALA A 588 -17.87 19.26 17.65
N ALA A 589 -17.43 18.03 17.37
CA ALA A 589 -18.01 17.17 16.33
C ALA A 589 -19.50 16.85 16.58
N VAL A 590 -19.92 16.80 17.84
CA VAL A 590 -21.33 16.54 18.21
C VAL A 590 -22.10 17.84 18.41
N LEU A 591 -21.57 18.80 19.19
CA LEU A 591 -22.33 19.99 19.55
C LEU A 591 -22.45 21.01 18.42
N VAL A 592 -21.40 21.17 17.59
CA VAL A 592 -21.45 22.17 16.51
C VAL A 592 -22.57 21.85 15.50
N PRO A 593 -22.72 20.63 14.97
CA PRO A 593 -23.85 20.30 14.10
C PRO A 593 -25.22 20.48 14.77
N LEU A 594 -25.36 20.12 16.06
CA LEU A 594 -26.63 20.29 16.78
C LEU A 594 -26.98 21.75 17.02
N ILE A 595 -26.01 22.59 17.36
CA ILE A 595 -26.20 24.03 17.52
C ILE A 595 -26.53 24.66 16.16
N LEU A 596 -25.79 24.32 15.13
CA LEU A 596 -26.05 24.81 13.77
C LEU A 596 -27.47 24.42 13.32
N TRP A 597 -27.88 23.17 13.57
CA TRP A 597 -29.25 22.72 13.29
C TRP A 597 -30.30 23.59 14.01
N CYS A 598 -30.14 23.81 15.30
CA CYS A 598 -31.07 24.62 16.09
C CYS A 598 -31.12 26.07 15.60
N VAL A 599 -29.97 26.69 15.33
CA VAL A 599 -29.88 28.07 14.84
C VAL A 599 -30.43 28.21 13.44
N ALA A 600 -30.00 27.37 12.51
CA ALA A 600 -30.45 27.38 11.12
C ALA A 600 -31.96 27.16 11.01
N ASN A 601 -32.48 26.18 11.74
CA ASN A 601 -33.91 25.89 11.77
C ASN A 601 -34.70 27.09 12.34
N TRP A 602 -34.21 27.69 13.44
CA TRP A 602 -34.83 28.88 14.02
C TRP A 602 -34.82 30.10 13.08
N CYS A 603 -33.71 30.33 12.35
CA CYS A 603 -33.64 31.41 11.35
C CYS A 603 -34.66 31.23 10.22
N LEU A 604 -34.97 29.99 9.85
CA LEU A 604 -35.96 29.69 8.80
C LEU A 604 -37.41 29.75 9.26
N THR A 605 -37.70 29.77 10.59
CA THR A 605 -39.06 29.86 11.11
C THR A 605 -39.80 31.08 10.59
N THR A 606 -39.15 32.24 10.55
CA THR A 606 -39.73 33.49 10.03
C THR A 606 -40.03 33.44 8.53
N LEU A 607 -39.23 32.68 7.77
CA LEU A 607 -39.37 32.54 6.33
C LEU A 607 -40.50 31.58 5.93
N PHE A 608 -40.78 30.60 6.79
CA PHE A 608 -41.73 29.52 6.52
C PHE A 608 -42.89 29.51 7.51
N ASP A 609 -43.20 30.61 8.22
CA ASP A 609 -44.30 30.76 9.18
C ASP A 609 -44.39 29.56 10.14
N GLY A 610 -43.29 29.24 10.82
CA GLY A 610 -43.23 28.16 11.78
C GLY A 610 -43.61 28.66 13.19
N GLU A 611 -44.33 27.86 13.95
CA GLU A 611 -44.81 28.26 15.31
C GLU A 611 -43.81 27.97 16.42
N GLY A 612 -42.78 27.15 16.16
CA GLY A 612 -41.82 26.68 17.17
C GLY A 612 -40.90 27.78 17.69
N SER A 613 -40.82 27.97 18.99
CA SER A 613 -39.79 28.83 19.60
C SER A 613 -38.41 28.17 19.58
N PHE A 614 -37.34 28.95 19.69
CA PHE A 614 -35.95 28.40 19.79
C PHE A 614 -35.84 27.33 20.90
N LYS A 615 -36.53 27.55 22.04
CA LYS A 615 -36.57 26.58 23.13
C LYS A 615 -37.22 25.26 22.73
N ASP A 616 -38.31 25.31 21.94
CA ASP A 616 -39.00 24.09 21.50
C ASP A 616 -38.14 23.32 20.50
N ILE A 617 -37.42 24.05 19.61
CA ILE A 617 -36.46 23.45 18.67
C ILE A 617 -35.34 22.72 19.43
N VAL A 618 -34.75 23.36 20.46
CA VAL A 618 -33.69 22.75 21.29
C VAL A 618 -34.22 21.52 22.04
N VAL A 619 -35.45 21.57 22.57
CA VAL A 619 -36.06 20.42 23.23
C VAL A 619 -36.30 19.29 22.27
N ALA A 620 -36.89 19.55 21.11
CA ALA A 620 -37.13 18.53 20.08
C ALA A 620 -35.83 17.90 19.59
N THR A 621 -34.80 18.72 19.31
CA THR A 621 -33.48 18.25 18.83
C THR A 621 -32.82 17.33 19.86
N GLY A 622 -32.78 17.72 21.15
CA GLY A 622 -32.13 16.89 22.16
C GLY A 622 -32.85 15.57 22.43
N TYR A 623 -34.18 15.57 22.43
CA TYR A 623 -34.93 14.32 22.53
C TYR A 623 -34.78 13.42 21.32
N SER A 624 -34.60 14.00 20.13
CA SER A 624 -34.29 13.25 18.91
C SER A 624 -32.94 12.52 18.99
N CYS A 625 -31.97 13.05 19.75
CA CYS A 625 -30.68 12.40 19.97
C CYS A 625 -30.74 11.22 20.95
N ALA A 626 -31.83 11.02 21.69
CA ALA A 626 -31.91 10.02 22.76
C ALA A 626 -31.55 8.57 22.38
N PRO A 627 -31.85 8.04 21.17
CA PRO A 627 -31.46 6.67 20.80
C PRO A 627 -29.96 6.54 20.46
N LEU A 628 -29.31 7.60 19.96
CA LEU A 628 -27.95 7.53 19.40
C LEU A 628 -26.89 7.05 20.40
N PRO A 629 -26.83 7.52 21.65
CA PRO A 629 -25.90 7.03 22.66
C PRO A 629 -25.96 5.52 22.86
N LEU A 630 -27.14 4.92 22.79
CA LEU A 630 -27.35 3.51 22.97
C LEU A 630 -26.68 2.73 21.81
N PHE A 631 -26.93 3.12 20.57
CA PHE A 631 -26.33 2.47 19.39
C PHE A 631 -24.82 2.62 19.37
N VAL A 632 -24.30 3.82 19.68
CA VAL A 632 -22.86 4.09 19.72
C VAL A 632 -22.16 3.28 20.83
N ILE A 633 -22.72 3.21 22.03
CA ILE A 633 -22.13 2.44 23.13
C ILE A 633 -22.15 0.94 22.82
N ILE A 634 -23.26 0.41 22.32
CA ILE A 634 -23.36 -1.02 21.95
C ILE A 634 -22.36 -1.34 20.83
N SER A 635 -22.30 -0.52 19.78
CA SER A 635 -21.35 -0.73 18.69
C SER A 635 -19.90 -0.71 19.20
N THR A 636 -19.55 0.22 20.08
CA THR A 636 -18.20 0.31 20.68
C THR A 636 -17.86 -0.93 21.51
N VAL A 637 -18.79 -1.42 22.32
CA VAL A 637 -18.58 -2.66 23.08
C VAL A 637 -18.38 -3.84 22.14
N LEU A 638 -19.16 -3.91 21.05
CA LEU A 638 -19.03 -4.97 20.04
C LEU A 638 -17.67 -4.96 19.31
N THR A 639 -17.06 -3.79 19.09
CA THR A 639 -15.73 -3.72 18.47
C THR A 639 -14.66 -4.49 19.25
N ASN A 640 -14.83 -4.70 20.55
CA ASN A 640 -13.90 -5.45 21.40
C ASN A 640 -14.06 -6.97 21.30
N VAL A 641 -15.11 -7.45 20.65
CA VAL A 641 -15.39 -8.89 20.50
C VAL A 641 -15.55 -9.30 19.02
N MET A 642 -15.51 -8.35 18.10
CA MET A 642 -15.65 -8.56 16.65
C MET A 642 -14.32 -8.49 15.93
N THR A 643 -14.24 -9.20 14.80
CA THR A 643 -13.11 -9.21 13.88
C THR A 643 -13.26 -8.13 12.80
N ALA A 644 -12.20 -7.84 12.04
CA ALA A 644 -12.22 -6.89 10.94
C ALA A 644 -13.30 -7.23 9.89
N GLY A 645 -13.45 -8.51 9.56
CA GLY A 645 -14.47 -8.98 8.60
C GLY A 645 -15.92 -8.76 9.06
N GLU A 646 -16.15 -8.61 10.37
CA GLU A 646 -17.48 -8.36 10.97
C GLU A 646 -17.78 -6.86 11.14
N GLY A 647 -16.88 -5.97 10.71
CA GLY A 647 -17.00 -4.52 10.86
C GLY A 647 -18.25 -3.92 10.23
N GLN A 648 -18.81 -4.56 9.20
CA GLN A 648 -20.06 -4.14 8.59
C GLN A 648 -21.24 -4.15 9.58
N ILE A 649 -21.26 -5.05 10.56
CA ILE A 649 -22.31 -5.09 11.59
C ILE A 649 -22.19 -3.88 12.50
N VAL A 650 -20.97 -3.50 12.89
CA VAL A 650 -20.70 -2.32 13.72
C VAL A 650 -21.15 -1.05 13.01
N SER A 651 -20.77 -0.88 11.74
CA SER A 651 -21.15 0.29 10.94
C SER A 651 -22.67 0.34 10.69
N LEU A 652 -23.31 -0.79 10.49
CA LEU A 652 -24.78 -0.89 10.33
C LEU A 652 -25.50 -0.41 11.60
N LEU A 653 -25.06 -0.83 12.80
CA LEU A 653 -25.66 -0.40 14.06
C LEU A 653 -25.58 1.12 14.24
N VAL A 654 -24.43 1.71 13.99
CA VAL A 654 -24.23 3.16 14.06
C VAL A 654 -25.10 3.87 13.01
N THR A 655 -25.16 3.34 11.80
CA THR A 655 -26.00 3.89 10.71
C THR A 655 -27.49 3.86 11.09
N ILE A 656 -27.97 2.78 11.69
CA ILE A 656 -29.35 2.69 12.20
C ILE A 656 -29.60 3.79 13.22
N GLY A 657 -28.63 4.03 14.13
CA GLY A 657 -28.71 5.11 15.11
C GLY A 657 -28.88 6.49 14.45
N TYR A 658 -28.05 6.81 13.46
CA TYR A 658 -28.14 8.07 12.71
C TYR A 658 -29.45 8.22 11.93
N VAL A 659 -29.89 7.18 11.23
CA VAL A 659 -31.16 7.18 10.49
C VAL A 659 -32.32 7.41 11.44
N TRP A 660 -32.29 6.78 12.61
CA TRP A 660 -33.35 6.96 13.63
C TRP A 660 -33.40 8.40 14.15
N VAL A 661 -32.24 9.00 14.48
CA VAL A 661 -32.16 10.42 14.83
C VAL A 661 -32.68 11.32 13.73
N GLY A 662 -32.32 11.05 12.47
CA GLY A 662 -32.82 11.81 11.31
C GLY A 662 -34.34 11.77 11.19
N ILE A 663 -34.94 10.59 11.37
CA ILE A 663 -36.40 10.40 11.39
C ILE A 663 -37.04 11.19 12.54
N LEU A 664 -36.47 11.09 13.73
CA LEU A 664 -36.98 11.82 14.91
C LEU A 664 -36.85 13.35 14.75
N LEU A 665 -35.73 13.83 14.19
CA LEU A 665 -35.56 15.27 13.90
C LEU A 665 -36.61 15.74 12.87
N PHE A 666 -36.85 14.96 11.82
CA PHE A 666 -37.85 15.30 10.83
C PHE A 666 -39.23 15.41 11.42
N PHE A 667 -39.72 14.42 12.19
CA PHE A 667 -41.01 14.46 12.84
C PHE A 667 -41.06 15.46 14.00
N GLY A 668 -39.94 15.64 14.70
CA GLY A 668 -39.81 16.65 15.74
C GLY A 668 -40.03 18.05 15.19
N MET A 669 -39.43 18.40 14.08
CA MET A 669 -39.61 19.72 13.43
C MET A 669 -41.02 19.87 12.84
N LEU A 670 -41.57 18.81 12.22
CA LEU A 670 -42.93 18.80 11.67
C LEU A 670 -43.95 19.19 12.75
N VAL A 671 -43.88 18.55 13.93
CA VAL A 671 -44.82 18.81 15.03
C VAL A 671 -44.49 20.12 15.78
N THR A 672 -43.23 20.45 15.96
CA THR A 672 -42.80 21.68 16.65
C THR A 672 -43.27 22.93 15.89
N HIS A 673 -43.24 22.92 14.55
CA HIS A 673 -43.62 24.08 13.74
C HIS A 673 -45.04 24.01 13.18
N ASP A 674 -45.77 22.92 13.43
CA ASP A 674 -47.11 22.64 12.86
C ASP A 674 -47.10 22.67 11.32
N TYR A 675 -46.08 22.03 10.72
CA TYR A 675 -45.89 21.98 9.28
C TYR A 675 -46.65 20.81 8.66
N THR A 676 -47.09 21.00 7.40
CA THR A 676 -47.43 19.87 6.55
C THR A 676 -46.16 19.09 6.14
N ILE A 677 -46.32 17.82 5.77
CA ILE A 677 -45.18 16.96 5.40
C ILE A 677 -44.31 17.59 4.27
N ASN A 678 -44.97 18.15 3.22
CA ASN A 678 -44.25 18.78 2.13
C ASN A 678 -43.49 20.04 2.56
N LYS A 679 -44.14 20.87 3.36
CA LYS A 679 -43.50 22.07 3.93
C LYS A 679 -42.34 21.71 4.82
N ASN A 680 -42.48 20.68 5.67
CA ASN A 680 -41.41 20.19 6.53
C ASN A 680 -40.22 19.60 5.74
N PHE A 681 -40.48 18.93 4.63
CA PHE A 681 -39.43 18.43 3.75
C PHE A 681 -38.59 19.58 3.16
N VAL A 682 -39.25 20.61 2.64
CA VAL A 682 -38.58 21.80 2.08
C VAL A 682 -37.82 22.55 3.16
N THR A 683 -38.41 22.74 4.35
CA THR A 683 -37.74 23.45 5.46
C THR A 683 -36.56 22.64 6.02
N THR A 684 -36.65 21.32 6.08
CA THR A 684 -35.54 20.45 6.50
C THR A 684 -34.38 20.57 5.52
N LEU A 685 -34.63 20.51 4.20
CA LEU A 685 -33.60 20.73 3.19
C LEU A 685 -33.02 22.13 3.26
N GLY A 686 -33.88 23.15 3.43
CA GLY A 686 -33.47 24.53 3.66
C GLY A 686 -32.60 24.69 4.91
N THR A 687 -32.91 23.98 5.99
CA THR A 687 -32.10 23.99 7.21
C THR A 687 -30.70 23.45 6.99
N ILE A 688 -30.57 22.34 6.23
CA ILE A 688 -29.26 21.78 5.88
C ILE A 688 -28.45 22.78 5.05
N VAL A 689 -29.05 23.41 4.05
CA VAL A 689 -28.39 24.47 3.25
C VAL A 689 -27.99 25.66 4.12
N ALA A 690 -28.90 26.11 5.00
CA ALA A 690 -28.59 27.21 5.92
C ALA A 690 -27.44 26.87 6.90
N MET A 691 -27.36 25.63 7.39
CA MET A 691 -26.20 25.16 8.19
C MET A 691 -24.91 25.29 7.41
N ALA A 692 -24.87 24.86 6.15
CA ALA A 692 -23.69 24.98 5.30
C ALA A 692 -23.29 26.45 5.08
N VAL A 693 -24.25 27.34 4.84
CA VAL A 693 -24.00 28.77 4.68
C VAL A 693 -23.46 29.40 5.98
N ILE A 694 -24.10 29.11 7.13
CA ILE A 694 -23.64 29.61 8.43
C ILE A 694 -22.22 29.13 8.72
N MET A 695 -21.94 27.86 8.48
CA MET A 695 -20.59 27.30 8.66
C MET A 695 -19.57 27.97 7.75
N PHE A 696 -19.87 28.15 6.47
CA PHE A 696 -19.00 28.82 5.51
C PHE A 696 -18.67 30.26 5.94
N VAL A 697 -19.70 31.05 6.30
CA VAL A 697 -19.52 32.41 6.80
C VAL A 697 -18.68 32.45 8.07
N THR A 698 -18.92 31.50 8.98
CA THR A 698 -18.17 31.41 10.25
C THR A 698 -16.69 31.11 9.99
N ILE A 699 -16.39 30.18 9.07
CA ILE A 699 -15.01 29.83 8.70
C ILE A 699 -14.31 31.05 8.04
N LEU A 700 -14.98 31.73 7.11
CA LEU A 700 -14.42 32.95 6.46
C LEU A 700 -14.12 34.03 7.50
N PHE A 701 -15.07 34.29 8.41
CA PHE A 701 -14.88 35.29 9.46
C PHE A 701 -13.74 34.91 10.40
N SER A 702 -13.68 33.64 10.83
CA SER A 702 -12.59 33.12 11.68
C SER A 702 -11.23 33.26 11.00
N SER A 703 -11.15 32.96 9.71
CA SER A 703 -9.91 33.13 8.90
C SER A 703 -9.49 34.59 8.83
N LEU A 704 -10.45 35.50 8.64
CA LEU A 704 -10.17 36.94 8.61
C LEU A 704 -9.62 37.41 9.97
N VAL A 705 -10.29 37.01 11.07
CA VAL A 705 -9.86 37.38 12.44
C VAL A 705 -8.46 36.79 12.71
N ALA A 706 -8.20 35.55 12.34
CA ALA A 706 -6.87 34.93 12.51
C ALA A 706 -5.79 35.72 11.77
N LYS A 707 -6.03 36.11 10.51
CA LYS A 707 -5.10 36.95 9.73
C LYS A 707 -4.88 38.33 10.37
N MET A 708 -5.93 38.96 10.92
CA MET A 708 -5.81 40.23 11.65
C MET A 708 -4.94 40.06 12.90
N VAL A 709 -5.17 39.02 13.68
CA VAL A 709 -4.38 38.72 14.89
C VAL A 709 -2.91 38.47 14.51
N THR A 710 -2.65 37.65 13.49
CA THR A 710 -1.29 37.39 13.01
C THR A 710 -0.60 38.70 12.55
N PHE A 711 -1.32 39.56 11.83
CA PHE A 711 -0.80 40.85 11.42
C PHE A 711 -0.44 41.74 12.62
N VAL A 712 -1.32 41.83 13.64
CA VAL A 712 -1.04 42.62 14.85
C VAL A 712 0.18 42.04 15.61
N ILE A 713 0.28 40.71 15.74
CA ILE A 713 1.45 40.08 16.36
C ILE A 713 2.73 40.41 15.58
N ALA A 714 2.70 40.31 14.24
CA ALA A 714 3.85 40.61 13.41
C ALA A 714 4.30 42.07 13.59
N VAL A 715 3.36 43.06 13.58
CA VAL A 715 3.66 44.47 13.83
C VAL A 715 4.25 44.69 15.23
N VAL A 716 3.68 44.07 16.26
CA VAL A 716 4.20 44.20 17.63
C VAL A 716 5.60 43.59 17.76
N THR A 717 5.84 42.43 17.13
CA THR A 717 7.15 41.79 17.12
C THR A 717 8.19 42.68 16.39
N GLU A 718 7.81 43.25 15.26
CA GLU A 718 8.70 44.14 14.46
C GLU A 718 9.05 45.42 15.22
N ILE A 719 8.06 46.03 15.89
CA ILE A 719 8.31 47.21 16.77
C ILE A 719 9.23 46.81 17.95
N GLY A 720 9.02 45.61 18.55
CA GLY A 720 9.86 45.09 19.63
C GLY A 720 11.31 44.81 19.20
N ASN A 721 11.52 44.50 17.93
CA ASN A 721 12.87 44.30 17.36
C ASN A 721 13.57 45.63 16.96
N LEU A 722 12.82 46.71 16.89
CA LEU A 722 13.34 48.03 16.57
C LEU A 722 13.71 48.91 17.81
N VAL A 723 13.27 48.48 19.00
CA VAL A 723 13.58 49.05 20.30
C VAL A 723 14.63 48.20 21.00
#